data_9b5370199ec7157c01969867803e314a
#
_entry.id   9b5370199ec7157c01969867803e314a
#
_cell.length_a   1.000
_cell.length_b   1.000
_cell.length_c   1.000
_cell.angle_alpha   90.00
_cell.angle_beta   90.00
_cell.angle_gamma   90.00
#
_symmetry.space_group_name_H-M   'P 1'
#
loop_
_entity.id
_entity.type
_entity.pdbx_description
1 polymer ?
#
loop_
_entity_poly.entity_id
_entity_poly.type
_entity_poly.pdbx_seq_one_letter_code
_entity_poly.pdbx_strand_id
1 'polypeptide(L)'
;MEFRKVLALRGPNIWTNAPVLEAWLDLKELDRPSTDFPGFSDRLMSWLPSMIEHRCSVGVRGGFFQRLRDGTYPAHIIEHVTLELQSLTGREVGFGRARETSEPGVYRIVVKYHDERLARECLNAARELVLAAIHDRPYDAKAEIERLRDFAQEACLGPSTGAIVDAAVARGVPAWRMNTDSMVQFGYGVKQRRIQAAETDRTGAIAEQIAQDKELTRTLLKAVGVPVPEGQPVADADEAWAVACEIGVPVVVKPRDGNQGRGVATNLTTREQIMAAYQAALAESKQVVVEKFAPGHDYRVLVVGGKVVAAARREPAKVLGDGIHTIRELVDLVNLDPRRGEHHATVLSKIKLDAVAQGVLADQGHTPDSVPPAGTVVLIRRNGNLSTGGTAIDVTERVHPQVAARAIDAAHVIGLDIAGVDVVATDISAPLEEQAGVIVEVNAAPGLRMHLEPSVGISRPVGEAIVASLFPDGDDGRIPIAAVTGTNGKTTTTRFIAHILRGKGLRVGMTCTDGIYLDSRRIDTGDCAGPRSARAVLMNPSVEAAVFETARGGVLREGLAFNRCDVAVVTNVGEGDHLGLNEIHTVEALAKVKRCIVDVVPPDGTSVLNANDPHCVAMAPYSAGKIRYFALDGNHPVIVRHRSVGGQAIFVRNNTIIVAEGAKEEEFLSLNRVPLTRGGTVTFHVENTRAAIAAALALKVPADVIRARAESFAADMDKVPARFNILEIHGATVIVDYGHNADALTALIPVMDKFPHQRRTCVYSTAGDRRDCDMIRQGELLGNAFDQVVLYEDHYLRGRAEGEIIRLFRGGV
;
A
#
# COMPACT_ATOMS: atom_id res chain seq x y z
N MET A 1 30.79 2.91 11.93
CA MET A 1 29.69 2.98 10.94
C MET A 1 28.35 2.91 11.67
N GLU A 2 27.46 3.92 11.51
CA GLU A 2 26.27 4.06 12.33
C GLU A 2 25.13 4.72 11.54
N PHE A 3 23.90 4.23 11.68
CA PHE A 3 22.73 4.90 11.12
C PHE A 3 22.31 6.06 12.03
N ARG A 4 22.37 7.28 11.53
CA ARG A 4 21.89 8.49 12.22
C ARG A 4 20.35 8.56 12.22
N LYS A 5 19.73 8.16 11.12
CA LYS A 5 18.27 8.04 10.98
C LYS A 5 17.90 7.08 9.85
N VAL A 6 16.72 6.47 9.94
CA VAL A 6 16.13 5.63 8.90
C VAL A 6 14.69 6.04 8.71
N LEU A 7 14.37 6.55 7.53
CA LEU A 7 13.03 7.00 7.13
C LEU A 7 12.39 5.98 6.18
N ALA A 8 11.10 5.75 6.34
CA ALA A 8 10.31 4.99 5.38
C ALA A 8 9.48 5.96 4.54
N LEU A 9 9.85 6.12 3.29
CA LEU A 9 9.09 6.87 2.29
C LEU A 9 8.08 5.90 1.66
N ARG A 10 6.84 5.93 2.16
CA ARG A 10 5.82 4.89 1.91
C ARG A 10 5.06 5.06 0.59
N GLY A 11 5.40 6.05 -0.20
CA GLY A 11 4.80 6.32 -1.51
C GLY A 11 5.78 7.03 -2.43
N PRO A 12 5.32 7.60 -3.54
CA PRO A 12 6.12 8.37 -4.47
C PRO A 12 6.90 9.46 -3.75
N ASN A 13 8.15 9.64 -4.11
CA ASN A 13 9.11 10.48 -3.41
C ASN A 13 10.17 11.02 -4.37
N ILE A 14 11.15 11.75 -3.86
CA ILE A 14 12.23 12.37 -4.67
C ILE A 14 13.14 11.36 -5.39
N TRP A 15 13.09 10.08 -5.01
CA TRP A 15 13.94 9.03 -5.56
C TRP A 15 13.23 8.20 -6.63
N THR A 16 11.97 7.85 -6.37
CA THR A 16 11.17 6.96 -7.22
C THR A 16 9.68 7.05 -6.88
N ASN A 17 8.84 6.52 -7.77
CA ASN A 17 7.39 6.39 -7.53
C ASN A 17 7.02 5.17 -6.65
N ALA A 18 8.02 4.40 -6.18
CA ALA A 18 7.85 3.24 -5.29
C ALA A 18 8.24 3.57 -3.84
N PRO A 19 7.76 2.79 -2.85
CA PRO A 19 8.21 2.90 -1.47
C PRO A 19 9.70 2.58 -1.32
N VAL A 20 10.40 3.37 -0.50
CA VAL A 20 11.82 3.15 -0.20
C VAL A 20 12.14 3.39 1.27
N LEU A 21 13.13 2.69 1.81
CA LEU A 21 13.85 3.12 3.00
C LEU A 21 14.95 4.09 2.60
N GLU A 22 15.05 5.20 3.31
CA GLU A 22 16.15 6.14 3.22
C GLU A 22 16.90 6.14 4.55
N ALA A 23 18.12 5.63 4.56
CA ALA A 23 18.99 5.57 5.73
C ALA A 23 20.14 6.58 5.60
N TRP A 24 20.41 7.34 6.64
CA TRP A 24 21.57 8.23 6.73
C TRP A 24 22.65 7.51 7.52
N LEU A 25 23.70 7.12 6.83
CA LEU A 25 24.81 6.33 7.36
C LEU A 25 26.06 7.18 7.52
N ASP A 26 26.56 7.26 8.74
CA ASP A 26 27.85 7.85 9.07
C ASP A 26 28.92 6.75 9.05
N LEU A 27 29.87 6.84 8.12
CA LEU A 27 30.93 5.86 7.94
C LEU A 27 32.08 6.07 8.94
N LYS A 28 32.23 7.27 9.51
CA LYS A 28 33.34 7.60 10.42
C LYS A 28 34.70 7.26 9.78
N GLU A 29 35.56 6.53 10.50
CA GLU A 29 36.87 6.07 10.01
C GLU A 29 36.81 5.04 8.88
N LEU A 30 35.63 4.50 8.55
CA LEU A 30 35.44 3.54 7.45
C LEU A 30 35.06 4.20 6.12
N ASP A 31 35.17 5.54 6.03
CA ASP A 31 34.92 6.28 4.78
C ASP A 31 36.10 6.16 3.81
N ARG A 32 36.30 4.97 3.27
CA ARG A 32 37.33 4.61 2.31
C ARG A 32 36.87 3.45 1.42
N PRO A 33 37.49 3.27 0.24
CA PRO A 33 37.01 2.28 -0.73
C PRO A 33 37.26 0.83 -0.28
N SER A 34 36.53 -0.11 -0.83
CA SER A 34 36.63 -1.55 -0.56
C SER A 34 38.02 -2.13 -0.76
N THR A 35 38.84 -1.54 -1.63
CA THR A 35 40.23 -1.91 -1.89
C THR A 35 41.17 -1.68 -0.70
N ASP A 36 40.79 -0.78 0.21
CA ASP A 36 41.60 -0.44 1.39
C ASP A 36 41.36 -1.39 2.58
N PHE A 37 40.42 -2.34 2.43
CA PHE A 37 40.12 -3.36 3.44
C PHE A 37 40.67 -4.73 2.99
N PRO A 38 41.76 -5.24 3.59
CA PRO A 38 42.40 -6.48 3.14
C PRO A 38 41.43 -7.69 3.17
N GLY A 39 41.30 -8.41 2.05
CA GLY A 39 40.48 -9.60 1.91
C GLY A 39 38.95 -9.37 1.99
N PHE A 40 38.51 -8.14 2.12
CA PHE A 40 37.10 -7.78 2.28
C PHE A 40 36.23 -8.28 1.11
N SER A 41 36.65 -7.97 -0.12
CA SER A 41 35.90 -8.31 -1.32
C SER A 41 35.70 -9.82 -1.47
N ASP A 42 36.74 -10.62 -1.21
CA ASP A 42 36.67 -12.07 -1.33
C ASP A 42 35.76 -12.68 -0.26
N ARG A 43 35.81 -12.20 0.97
CA ARG A 43 34.91 -12.62 2.04
C ARG A 43 33.46 -12.35 1.67
N LEU A 44 33.13 -11.10 1.28
CA LEU A 44 31.77 -10.70 0.91
C LEU A 44 31.22 -11.54 -0.27
N MET A 45 32.04 -11.73 -1.31
CA MET A 45 31.68 -12.56 -2.46
C MET A 45 31.47 -14.03 -2.09
N SER A 46 32.20 -14.55 -1.12
CA SER A 46 32.06 -15.93 -0.65
C SER A 46 30.79 -16.13 0.20
N TRP A 47 30.40 -15.13 0.98
CA TRP A 47 29.21 -15.15 1.81
C TRP A 47 27.92 -14.93 1.02
N LEU A 48 27.95 -14.11 -0.02
CA LEU A 48 26.82 -13.77 -0.87
C LEU A 48 27.14 -13.95 -2.36
N PRO A 49 27.38 -15.20 -2.83
CA PRO A 49 27.76 -15.45 -4.22
C PRO A 49 26.66 -15.07 -5.23
N SER A 50 25.39 -15.07 -4.84
CA SER A 50 24.24 -14.68 -5.67
C SER A 50 24.27 -13.20 -6.08
N MET A 51 24.99 -12.33 -5.38
CA MET A 51 25.21 -10.93 -5.79
C MET A 51 25.94 -10.78 -7.15
N ILE A 52 26.41 -11.88 -7.76
CA ILE A 52 26.89 -11.86 -9.14
C ILE A 52 25.82 -11.40 -10.14
N GLU A 53 24.53 -11.55 -9.80
CA GLU A 53 23.43 -11.09 -10.64
C GLU A 53 23.27 -9.55 -10.61
N HIS A 54 23.87 -8.87 -9.64
CA HIS A 54 23.80 -7.42 -9.55
C HIS A 54 24.66 -6.74 -10.61
N ARG A 55 23.99 -6.08 -11.54
CA ARG A 55 24.66 -5.41 -12.69
C ARG A 55 25.32 -4.09 -12.29
N CYS A 56 24.80 -3.41 -11.25
CA CYS A 56 25.25 -2.11 -10.80
C CYS A 56 25.29 -1.07 -11.95
N SER A 57 26.14 -0.02 -11.81
CA SER A 57 26.36 0.97 -12.86
C SER A 57 27.16 0.44 -14.07
N VAL A 58 27.78 -0.74 -13.95
CA VAL A 58 28.51 -1.40 -15.04
C VAL A 58 27.55 -1.96 -16.10
N GLY A 59 26.34 -2.35 -15.70
CA GLY A 59 25.27 -2.76 -16.60
C GLY A 59 25.29 -4.24 -17.04
N VAL A 60 26.32 -5.01 -16.65
CA VAL A 60 26.47 -6.43 -16.99
C VAL A 60 26.44 -7.32 -15.74
N ARG A 61 26.18 -8.60 -15.90
CA ARG A 61 26.24 -9.61 -14.84
C ARG A 61 27.63 -9.60 -14.20
N GLY A 62 27.70 -9.57 -12.86
CA GLY A 62 28.96 -9.45 -12.11
C GLY A 62 29.46 -8.00 -11.98
N GLY A 63 28.72 -7.01 -12.49
CA GLY A 63 29.15 -5.61 -12.44
C GLY A 63 29.38 -5.09 -11.03
N PHE A 64 28.61 -5.56 -10.05
CA PHE A 64 28.84 -5.21 -8.65
C PHE A 64 30.16 -5.82 -8.11
N PHE A 65 30.45 -7.08 -8.44
CA PHE A 65 31.72 -7.69 -8.03
C PHE A 65 32.94 -7.01 -8.68
N GLN A 66 32.79 -6.53 -9.91
CA GLN A 66 33.79 -5.68 -10.53
C GLN A 66 33.99 -4.40 -9.72
N ARG A 67 32.91 -3.69 -9.37
CA ARG A 67 32.97 -2.47 -8.54
C ARG A 67 33.61 -2.69 -7.17
N LEU A 68 33.39 -3.86 -6.55
CA LEU A 68 34.05 -4.24 -5.29
C LEU A 68 35.57 -4.33 -5.45
N ARG A 69 36.05 -4.86 -6.57
CA ARG A 69 37.49 -5.01 -6.87
C ARG A 69 38.15 -3.68 -7.32
N ASP A 70 37.39 -2.88 -8.07
CA ASP A 70 37.86 -1.59 -8.57
C ASP A 70 37.87 -0.51 -7.47
N GLY A 71 37.15 -0.72 -6.39
CA GLY A 71 36.98 0.19 -5.27
C GLY A 71 35.60 0.87 -5.24
N THR A 72 34.87 0.65 -4.16
CA THR A 72 33.59 1.32 -3.88
C THR A 72 33.41 1.49 -2.37
N TYR A 73 32.57 2.46 -1.98
CA TYR A 73 32.41 2.82 -0.57
C TYR A 73 31.40 1.91 0.16
N PRO A 74 31.57 1.71 1.48
CA PRO A 74 30.69 0.84 2.27
C PRO A 74 29.19 1.18 2.18
N ALA A 75 28.85 2.46 2.02
CA ALA A 75 27.47 2.88 1.84
C ALA A 75 26.81 2.27 0.59
N HIS A 76 27.52 2.24 -0.53
CA HIS A 76 27.05 1.60 -1.76
C HIS A 76 27.00 0.06 -1.63
N ILE A 77 27.93 -0.51 -0.86
CA ILE A 77 27.95 -1.94 -0.59
C ILE A 77 26.74 -2.36 0.24
N ILE A 78 26.44 -1.62 1.32
CA ILE A 78 25.26 -1.87 2.18
C ILE A 78 23.96 -1.76 1.37
N GLU A 79 23.86 -0.81 0.44
CA GLU A 79 22.74 -0.70 -0.48
C GLU A 79 22.51 -2.04 -1.22
N HIS A 80 23.53 -2.54 -1.91
CA HIS A 80 23.44 -3.78 -2.67
C HIS A 80 23.19 -5.01 -1.79
N VAL A 81 23.87 -5.13 -0.64
CA VAL A 81 23.65 -6.23 0.31
C VAL A 81 22.23 -6.20 0.86
N THR A 82 21.68 -5.02 1.15
CA THR A 82 20.27 -4.91 1.62
C THR A 82 19.27 -5.37 0.55
N LEU A 83 19.49 -5.04 -0.72
CA LEU A 83 18.65 -5.53 -1.82
C LEU A 83 18.75 -7.03 -1.96
N GLU A 84 19.98 -7.58 -1.90
CA GLU A 84 20.23 -9.01 -1.98
C GLU A 84 19.54 -9.79 -0.86
N LEU A 85 19.69 -9.35 0.40
CA LEU A 85 19.07 -10.01 1.54
C LEU A 85 17.54 -10.01 1.43
N GLN A 86 16.91 -8.93 0.94
CA GLN A 86 15.47 -8.92 0.67
C GLN A 86 15.11 -9.94 -0.43
N SER A 87 15.88 -10.01 -1.51
CA SER A 87 15.63 -10.94 -2.62
C SER A 87 15.79 -12.39 -2.18
N LEU A 88 16.78 -12.69 -1.35
CA LEU A 88 17.01 -14.04 -0.79
C LEU A 88 15.91 -14.50 0.19
N THR A 89 15.07 -13.59 0.68
CA THR A 89 13.85 -13.94 1.43
C THR A 89 12.63 -14.21 0.53
N GLY A 90 12.79 -14.18 -0.80
CA GLY A 90 11.71 -14.39 -1.77
C GLY A 90 10.95 -13.11 -2.15
N ARG A 91 11.50 -11.92 -1.84
CA ARG A 91 10.90 -10.61 -2.18
C ARG A 91 11.86 -9.80 -3.05
N GLU A 92 11.86 -10.07 -4.36
CA GLU A 92 12.74 -9.42 -5.31
C GLU A 92 12.54 -7.89 -5.32
N VAL A 93 13.65 -7.17 -5.17
CA VAL A 93 13.72 -5.71 -5.26
C VAL A 93 14.95 -5.31 -6.05
N GLY A 94 14.82 -4.32 -6.93
CA GLY A 94 15.90 -3.96 -7.87
C GLY A 94 16.29 -2.49 -7.86
N PHE A 95 15.74 -1.65 -6.99
CA PHE A 95 16.07 -0.23 -6.95
C PHE A 95 16.81 0.13 -5.66
N GLY A 96 18.01 0.66 -5.82
CA GLY A 96 18.80 1.28 -4.76
C GLY A 96 19.58 2.47 -5.24
N ARG A 97 20.02 3.31 -4.32
CA ARG A 97 20.92 4.47 -4.52
C ARG A 97 21.73 4.72 -3.25
N ALA A 98 23.02 5.02 -3.43
CA ALA A 98 23.85 5.58 -2.39
C ALA A 98 24.37 6.95 -2.84
N ARG A 99 24.28 7.97 -2.00
CA ARG A 99 24.73 9.34 -2.28
C ARG A 99 25.35 9.94 -1.03
N GLU A 100 26.53 10.53 -1.19
CA GLU A 100 27.15 11.35 -0.15
C GLU A 100 26.30 12.60 0.10
N THR A 101 26.27 13.05 1.35
CA THR A 101 25.58 14.29 1.76
C THR A 101 26.53 15.48 1.69
N SER A 102 26.07 16.67 2.08
CA SER A 102 26.94 17.84 2.26
C SER A 102 27.94 17.68 3.41
N GLU A 103 27.71 16.75 4.33
CA GLU A 103 28.63 16.38 5.41
C GLU A 103 29.52 15.22 4.97
N PRO A 104 30.84 15.41 4.87
CA PRO A 104 31.78 14.36 4.45
C PRO A 104 31.68 13.09 5.31
N GLY A 105 31.71 11.91 4.69
CA GLY A 105 31.61 10.62 5.36
C GLY A 105 30.18 10.23 5.75
N VAL A 106 29.20 11.07 5.49
CA VAL A 106 27.79 10.77 5.73
C VAL A 106 27.06 10.52 4.39
N TYR A 107 26.43 9.36 4.28
CA TYR A 107 25.76 8.92 3.05
C TYR A 107 24.26 8.70 3.26
N ARG A 108 23.47 8.97 2.21
CA ARG A 108 22.08 8.55 2.11
C ARG A 108 22.03 7.26 1.29
N ILE A 109 21.61 6.19 1.94
CA ILE A 109 21.32 4.89 1.31
C ILE A 109 19.82 4.82 1.11
N VAL A 110 19.39 4.50 -0.12
CA VAL A 110 18.00 4.37 -0.48
C VAL A 110 17.78 3.00 -1.09
N VAL A 111 16.85 2.21 -0.55
CA VAL A 111 16.51 0.88 -1.03
C VAL A 111 15.00 0.72 -1.15
N LYS A 112 14.54 0.20 -2.28
CA LYS A 112 13.13 -0.18 -2.47
C LYS A 112 12.76 -1.32 -1.53
N TYR A 113 11.49 -1.38 -1.11
CA TYR A 113 10.97 -2.47 -0.30
C TYR A 113 9.54 -2.86 -0.68
N HIS A 114 9.16 -4.08 -0.31
CA HIS A 114 7.78 -4.57 -0.31
C HIS A 114 7.16 -4.54 1.09
N ASP A 115 7.90 -4.94 2.12
CA ASP A 115 7.51 -4.81 3.54
C ASP A 115 8.56 -3.97 4.28
N GLU A 116 8.11 -2.93 4.98
CA GLU A 116 8.99 -1.99 5.70
C GLU A 116 9.76 -2.67 6.83
N ARG A 117 9.14 -3.61 7.57
CA ARG A 117 9.75 -4.28 8.71
C ARG A 117 10.87 -5.19 8.25
N LEU A 118 10.61 -6.01 7.22
CA LEU A 118 11.62 -6.87 6.62
C LEU A 118 12.80 -6.06 6.06
N ALA A 119 12.52 -4.98 5.35
CA ALA A 119 13.58 -4.15 4.79
C ALA A 119 14.47 -3.50 5.86
N ARG A 120 13.91 -3.12 7.02
CA ARG A 120 14.68 -2.61 8.16
C ARG A 120 15.58 -3.68 8.76
N GLU A 121 15.07 -4.91 8.91
CA GLU A 121 15.88 -6.05 9.36
C GLU A 121 17.02 -6.35 8.37
N CYS A 122 16.71 -6.40 7.06
CA CYS A 122 17.73 -6.60 6.01
C CYS A 122 18.79 -5.49 6.00
N LEU A 123 18.38 -4.22 6.21
CA LEU A 123 19.30 -3.09 6.28
C LEU A 123 20.27 -3.21 7.48
N ASN A 124 19.76 -3.61 8.65
CA ASN A 124 20.57 -3.83 9.84
C ASN A 124 21.51 -5.03 9.65
N ALA A 125 21.01 -6.15 9.13
CA ALA A 125 21.82 -7.33 8.82
C ALA A 125 22.91 -7.04 7.79
N ALA A 126 22.60 -6.24 6.76
CA ALA A 126 23.55 -5.79 5.76
C ALA A 126 24.71 -5.00 6.38
N ARG A 127 24.40 -4.09 7.31
CA ARG A 127 25.42 -3.34 8.03
C ARG A 127 26.34 -4.26 8.85
N GLU A 128 25.77 -5.19 9.62
CA GLU A 128 26.55 -6.11 10.45
C GLU A 128 27.40 -7.07 9.60
N LEU A 129 26.87 -7.57 8.50
CA LEU A 129 27.59 -8.42 7.56
C LEU A 129 28.78 -7.68 6.94
N VAL A 130 28.55 -6.45 6.47
CA VAL A 130 29.63 -5.62 5.90
C VAL A 130 30.67 -5.27 6.95
N LEU A 131 30.30 -4.93 8.18
CA LEU A 131 31.21 -4.70 9.29
C LEU A 131 32.04 -5.95 9.64
N ALA A 132 31.40 -7.12 9.67
CA ALA A 132 32.12 -8.38 9.90
C ALA A 132 33.13 -8.65 8.78
N ALA A 133 32.74 -8.41 7.52
CA ALA A 133 33.65 -8.57 6.39
C ALA A 133 34.84 -7.59 6.41
N ILE A 134 34.62 -6.32 6.80
CA ILE A 134 35.67 -5.30 6.93
C ILE A 134 36.68 -5.70 8.04
N HIS A 135 36.18 -6.11 9.18
CA HIS A 135 36.99 -6.42 10.37
C HIS A 135 37.48 -7.87 10.45
N ASP A 136 37.30 -8.66 9.40
CA ASP A 136 37.68 -10.08 9.35
C ASP A 136 37.12 -10.92 10.50
N ARG A 137 35.86 -10.65 10.86
CA ARG A 137 35.15 -11.38 11.90
C ARG A 137 34.34 -12.54 11.29
N PRO A 138 34.26 -13.70 11.96
CA PRO A 138 33.35 -14.77 11.52
C PRO A 138 31.92 -14.26 11.39
N TYR A 139 31.21 -14.63 10.30
CA TYR A 139 29.82 -14.34 10.08
C TYR A 139 29.14 -15.48 9.34
N ASP A 140 28.09 -16.03 9.94
CA ASP A 140 27.30 -17.08 9.32
C ASP A 140 26.16 -16.44 8.48
N ALA A 141 26.51 -16.09 7.25
CA ALA A 141 25.54 -15.49 6.32
C ALA A 141 24.35 -16.40 6.01
N LYS A 142 24.56 -17.75 6.04
CA LYS A 142 23.49 -18.72 5.80
C LYS A 142 22.47 -18.72 6.95
N ALA A 143 22.94 -18.78 8.18
CA ALA A 143 22.06 -18.70 9.35
C ALA A 143 21.29 -17.37 9.40
N GLU A 144 21.96 -16.26 9.02
CA GLU A 144 21.29 -14.96 8.97
C GLU A 144 20.23 -14.89 7.89
N ILE A 145 20.46 -15.45 6.71
CA ILE A 145 19.45 -15.53 5.63
C ILE A 145 18.26 -16.38 6.10
N GLU A 146 18.48 -17.50 6.77
CA GLU A 146 17.38 -18.31 7.34
C GLU A 146 16.59 -17.52 8.38
N ARG A 147 17.27 -16.81 9.30
CA ARG A 147 16.61 -15.92 10.27
C ARG A 147 15.73 -14.85 9.58
N LEU A 148 16.24 -14.24 8.51
CA LEU A 148 15.49 -13.24 7.74
C LEU A 148 14.31 -13.87 6.98
N ARG A 149 14.43 -15.12 6.52
CA ARG A 149 13.31 -15.86 5.91
C ARG A 149 12.22 -16.16 6.92
N ASP A 150 12.59 -16.60 8.13
CA ASP A 150 11.63 -16.84 9.20
C ASP A 150 10.93 -15.54 9.59
N PHE A 151 11.68 -14.45 9.73
CA PHE A 151 11.10 -13.12 9.97
C PHE A 151 10.17 -12.67 8.84
N ALA A 152 10.53 -12.93 7.57
CA ALA A 152 9.67 -12.60 6.42
C ALA A 152 8.34 -13.38 6.45
N GLN A 153 8.35 -14.62 6.93
CA GLN A 153 7.15 -15.44 7.08
C GLN A 153 6.17 -14.85 8.11
N GLU A 154 6.68 -14.23 9.16
CA GLU A 154 5.87 -13.56 10.18
C GLU A 154 5.45 -12.12 9.74
N ALA A 155 6.39 -11.39 9.16
CA ALA A 155 6.20 -9.98 8.85
C ALA A 155 5.39 -9.73 7.58
N CYS A 156 5.60 -10.49 6.52
CA CYS A 156 4.95 -10.27 5.22
C CYS A 156 3.53 -10.86 5.18
N LEU A 157 2.76 -10.44 4.18
CA LEU A 157 1.47 -11.06 3.88
C LEU A 157 1.69 -12.50 3.42
N GLY A 158 0.90 -13.43 3.95
CA GLY A 158 0.90 -14.82 3.52
C GLY A 158 0.47 -14.98 2.05
N PRO A 159 0.73 -16.14 1.42
CA PRO A 159 0.54 -16.34 -0.02
C PRO A 159 -0.88 -16.02 -0.52
N SER A 160 -1.92 -16.34 0.24
CA SER A 160 -3.32 -16.08 -0.16
C SER A 160 -3.61 -14.58 -0.23
N THR A 161 -3.35 -13.85 0.86
CA THR A 161 -3.57 -12.39 0.91
C THR A 161 -2.62 -11.66 -0.04
N GLY A 162 -1.36 -12.12 -0.11
CA GLY A 162 -0.36 -11.55 -1.01
C GLY A 162 -0.80 -11.60 -2.47
N ALA A 163 -1.31 -12.74 -2.94
CA ALA A 163 -1.79 -12.88 -4.31
C ALA A 163 -2.97 -11.95 -4.65
N ILE A 164 -3.87 -11.71 -3.69
CA ILE A 164 -4.98 -10.73 -3.87
C ILE A 164 -4.42 -9.31 -3.95
N VAL A 165 -3.47 -8.96 -3.08
CA VAL A 165 -2.84 -7.63 -3.08
C VAL A 165 -2.04 -7.40 -4.36
N ASP A 166 -1.26 -8.37 -4.81
CA ASP A 166 -0.46 -8.29 -6.03
C ASP A 166 -1.36 -8.11 -7.26
N ALA A 167 -2.48 -8.85 -7.33
CA ALA A 167 -3.48 -8.71 -8.39
C ALA A 167 -4.15 -7.31 -8.36
N ALA A 168 -4.46 -6.77 -7.19
CA ALA A 168 -5.02 -5.43 -7.04
C ALA A 168 -4.03 -4.35 -7.51
N VAL A 169 -2.77 -4.46 -7.07
CA VAL A 169 -1.70 -3.53 -7.46
C VAL A 169 -1.41 -3.59 -8.96
N ALA A 170 -1.36 -4.80 -9.55
CA ALA A 170 -1.19 -4.99 -11.00
C ALA A 170 -2.31 -4.35 -11.81
N ARG A 171 -3.53 -4.34 -11.29
CA ARG A 171 -4.71 -3.67 -11.88
C ARG A 171 -4.72 -2.14 -11.61
N GLY A 172 -3.76 -1.61 -10.87
CA GLY A 172 -3.68 -0.18 -10.53
C GLY A 172 -4.53 0.22 -9.32
N VAL A 173 -5.17 -0.71 -8.63
CA VAL A 173 -5.95 -0.45 -7.42
C VAL A 173 -4.98 -0.16 -6.26
N PRO A 174 -5.12 0.97 -5.55
CA PRO A 174 -4.29 1.26 -4.39
C PRO A 174 -4.52 0.24 -3.28
N ALA A 175 -3.44 -0.19 -2.64
CA ALA A 175 -3.49 -1.13 -1.53
C ALA A 175 -2.59 -0.67 -0.39
N TRP A 176 -3.06 -0.79 0.85
CA TRP A 176 -2.23 -0.62 2.03
C TRP A 176 -2.67 -1.53 3.18
N ARG A 177 -1.69 -2.06 3.87
CA ARG A 177 -1.89 -2.91 5.04
C ARG A 177 -2.31 -2.04 6.23
N MET A 178 -3.40 -2.41 6.91
CA MET A 178 -3.99 -1.63 8.00
C MET A 178 -3.47 -2.02 9.38
N ASN A 179 -3.07 -3.29 9.56
CA ASN A 179 -2.57 -3.84 10.82
C ASN A 179 -1.32 -4.69 10.59
N THR A 180 -0.79 -5.29 11.64
CA THR A 180 0.34 -6.23 11.57
C THR A 180 -0.03 -7.59 10.97
N ASP A 181 -1.33 -7.91 10.94
CA ASP A 181 -1.87 -9.16 10.40
C ASP A 181 -2.16 -9.05 8.89
N SER A 182 -3.27 -9.58 8.42
CA SER A 182 -3.63 -9.67 7.01
C SER A 182 -4.70 -8.68 6.55
N MET A 183 -5.09 -7.70 7.38
CA MET A 183 -6.09 -6.72 6.98
C MET A 183 -5.51 -5.69 6.01
N VAL A 184 -6.09 -5.61 4.82
CA VAL A 184 -5.68 -4.69 3.75
C VAL A 184 -6.89 -3.88 3.29
N GLN A 185 -6.68 -2.57 3.12
CA GLN A 185 -7.62 -1.71 2.42
C GLN A 185 -7.19 -1.55 0.97
N PHE A 186 -8.12 -1.76 0.06
CA PHE A 186 -8.04 -1.41 -1.36
C PHE A 186 -8.83 -0.14 -1.64
N GLY A 187 -8.35 0.68 -2.57
CA GLY A 187 -9.05 1.88 -3.00
C GLY A 187 -9.11 2.99 -1.96
N TYR A 188 -9.80 4.07 -2.31
CA TYR A 188 -9.90 5.32 -1.55
C TYR A 188 -11.33 5.76 -1.37
N GLY A 189 -11.60 6.42 -0.24
CA GLY A 189 -12.87 7.08 0.02
C GLY A 189 -14.06 6.12 -0.11
N VAL A 190 -15.11 6.56 -0.80
CA VAL A 190 -16.34 5.76 -1.04
C VAL A 190 -16.11 4.51 -1.88
N LYS A 191 -14.99 4.43 -2.58
CA LYS A 191 -14.63 3.27 -3.42
C LYS A 191 -13.78 2.24 -2.70
N GLN A 192 -13.46 2.46 -1.42
CA GLN A 192 -12.63 1.52 -0.67
C GLN A 192 -13.30 0.16 -0.50
N ARG A 193 -12.48 -0.88 -0.46
CA ARG A 193 -12.82 -2.24 -0.07
C ARG A 193 -11.81 -2.73 0.94
N ARG A 194 -12.19 -3.67 1.78
CA ARG A 194 -11.28 -4.27 2.78
C ARG A 194 -11.30 -5.77 2.64
N ILE A 195 -10.13 -6.36 2.88
CA ILE A 195 -10.00 -7.82 3.00
C ILE A 195 -9.26 -8.17 4.28
N GLN A 196 -9.52 -9.38 4.76
CA GLN A 196 -8.71 -10.06 5.78
C GLN A 196 -8.56 -11.51 5.34
N ALA A 197 -7.32 -11.97 5.16
CA ALA A 197 -7.05 -13.26 4.51
C ALA A 197 -7.70 -13.35 3.12
N ALA A 198 -8.68 -14.22 2.94
CA ALA A 198 -9.50 -14.33 1.72
C ALA A 198 -10.98 -14.00 1.98
N GLU A 199 -11.27 -13.23 3.03
CA GLU A 199 -12.57 -12.63 3.29
C GLU A 199 -12.60 -11.17 2.84
N THR A 200 -13.78 -10.67 2.49
CA THR A 200 -13.97 -9.30 2.06
C THR A 200 -14.94 -8.55 2.99
N ASP A 201 -15.03 -7.25 2.84
CA ASP A 201 -16.03 -6.42 3.52
C ASP A 201 -17.48 -6.71 3.06
N ARG A 202 -17.67 -7.65 2.12
CA ARG A 202 -18.96 -8.18 1.70
C ARG A 202 -19.32 -9.51 2.37
N THR A 203 -18.32 -10.20 2.94
CA THR A 203 -18.52 -11.43 3.70
C THR A 203 -19.28 -11.09 4.99
N GLY A 204 -20.51 -11.55 5.09
CA GLY A 204 -21.36 -11.26 6.25
C GLY A 204 -20.98 -12.14 7.45
N ALA A 205 -20.91 -11.56 8.66
CA ALA A 205 -20.65 -12.32 9.89
C ALA A 205 -21.69 -13.45 10.12
N ILE A 206 -22.93 -13.28 9.67
CA ILE A 206 -23.95 -14.32 9.72
C ILE A 206 -23.59 -15.48 8.79
N ALA A 207 -23.11 -15.19 7.58
CA ALA A 207 -22.68 -16.21 6.62
C ALA A 207 -21.48 -17.01 7.15
N GLU A 208 -20.55 -16.33 7.80
CA GLU A 208 -19.39 -16.96 8.46
C GLU A 208 -19.85 -17.87 9.60
N GLN A 209 -20.78 -17.43 10.46
CA GLN A 209 -21.32 -18.25 11.53
C GLN A 209 -22.06 -19.48 11.00
N ILE A 210 -22.85 -19.34 9.92
CA ILE A 210 -23.50 -20.47 9.26
C ILE A 210 -22.46 -21.47 8.75
N ALA A 211 -21.39 -20.98 8.08
CA ALA A 211 -20.31 -21.84 7.58
C ALA A 211 -19.57 -22.60 8.70
N GLN A 212 -19.47 -22.02 9.89
CA GLN A 212 -18.89 -22.65 11.08
C GLN A 212 -19.79 -23.72 11.71
N ASP A 213 -21.12 -23.59 11.60
CA ASP A 213 -22.09 -24.56 12.07
C ASP A 213 -22.37 -25.63 10.99
N LYS A 214 -21.67 -26.77 11.10
CA LYS A 214 -21.75 -27.87 10.13
C LYS A 214 -23.13 -28.44 9.95
N GLU A 215 -23.94 -28.47 11.01
CA GLU A 215 -25.27 -29.03 10.94
C GLU A 215 -26.27 -28.08 10.29
N LEU A 216 -26.22 -26.80 10.65
CA LEU A 216 -27.01 -25.77 10.00
C LEU A 216 -26.64 -25.67 8.51
N THR A 217 -25.33 -25.65 8.19
CA THR A 217 -24.83 -25.68 6.82
C THR A 217 -25.41 -26.85 6.04
N ARG A 218 -25.33 -28.09 6.58
CA ARG A 218 -25.88 -29.29 5.96
C ARG A 218 -27.40 -29.18 5.73
N THR A 219 -28.12 -28.67 6.72
CA THR A 219 -29.59 -28.48 6.62
C THR A 219 -29.95 -27.51 5.49
N LEU A 220 -29.25 -26.38 5.41
CA LEU A 220 -29.48 -25.37 4.36
C LEU A 220 -29.11 -25.90 2.97
N LEU A 221 -27.98 -26.60 2.84
CA LEU A 221 -27.57 -27.23 1.58
C LEU A 221 -28.58 -28.25 1.09
N LYS A 222 -29.08 -29.12 2.00
CA LYS A 222 -30.11 -30.12 1.69
C LYS A 222 -31.43 -29.48 1.24
N ALA A 223 -31.82 -28.36 1.89
CA ALA A 223 -33.03 -27.64 1.55
C ALA A 223 -33.05 -27.06 0.12
N VAL A 224 -31.88 -26.75 -0.46
CA VAL A 224 -31.73 -26.27 -1.85
C VAL A 224 -31.32 -27.38 -2.83
N GLY A 225 -31.38 -28.66 -2.40
CA GLY A 225 -31.10 -29.81 -3.26
C GLY A 225 -29.61 -30.05 -3.57
N VAL A 226 -28.71 -29.50 -2.77
CA VAL A 226 -27.29 -29.81 -2.85
C VAL A 226 -27.02 -31.15 -2.18
N PRO A 227 -26.32 -32.11 -2.84
CA PRO A 227 -26.00 -33.40 -2.26
C PRO A 227 -25.08 -33.24 -1.03
N VAL A 228 -25.53 -33.72 0.12
CA VAL A 228 -24.76 -33.71 1.39
C VAL A 228 -24.77 -35.11 1.99
N PRO A 229 -23.78 -35.46 2.87
CA PRO A 229 -23.81 -36.74 3.56
C PRO A 229 -25.10 -36.94 4.36
N GLU A 230 -25.74 -38.06 4.15
CA GLU A 230 -26.91 -38.45 4.95
C GLU A 230 -26.41 -38.88 6.33
N GLY A 231 -27.06 -38.41 7.39
CA GLY A 231 -26.64 -38.76 8.76
C GLY A 231 -27.26 -37.87 9.82
N GLN A 232 -27.01 -38.20 11.09
CA GLN A 232 -27.55 -37.48 12.23
C GLN A 232 -26.67 -37.58 13.48
N PRO A 233 -26.83 -36.65 14.45
CA PRO A 233 -26.23 -36.77 15.78
C PRO A 233 -26.74 -37.98 16.51
N VAL A 234 -25.89 -38.61 17.36
CA VAL A 234 -26.22 -39.76 18.15
C VAL A 234 -25.80 -39.54 19.61
N ALA A 235 -26.61 -40.07 20.54
CA ALA A 235 -26.41 -39.89 21.98
C ALA A 235 -25.45 -40.91 22.61
N ASP A 236 -25.44 -42.14 22.06
CA ASP A 236 -24.59 -43.21 22.57
C ASP A 236 -24.07 -44.15 21.46
N ALA A 237 -23.27 -45.14 21.84
CA ALA A 237 -22.63 -46.04 20.88
C ALA A 237 -23.63 -47.04 20.24
N ASP A 238 -24.71 -47.40 20.95
CA ASP A 238 -25.75 -48.30 20.43
C ASP A 238 -26.62 -47.56 19.43
N GLU A 239 -26.98 -46.30 19.69
CA GLU A 239 -27.65 -45.44 18.73
C GLU A 239 -26.76 -45.20 17.49
N ALA A 240 -25.45 -45.04 17.66
CA ALA A 240 -24.53 -44.93 16.56
C ALA A 240 -24.58 -46.15 15.62
N TRP A 241 -24.67 -47.34 16.16
CA TRP A 241 -24.84 -48.54 15.37
C TRP A 241 -26.23 -48.63 14.74
N ALA A 242 -27.31 -48.27 15.46
CA ALA A 242 -28.68 -48.25 14.92
C ALA A 242 -28.79 -47.35 13.73
N VAL A 243 -28.24 -46.09 13.84
CA VAL A 243 -28.22 -45.12 12.76
C VAL A 243 -27.39 -45.63 11.58
N ALA A 244 -26.23 -46.23 11.82
CA ALA A 244 -25.44 -46.82 10.75
C ALA A 244 -26.17 -47.94 9.98
N CYS A 245 -27.01 -48.73 10.66
CA CYS A 245 -27.84 -49.73 10.01
C CYS A 245 -28.96 -49.07 9.19
N GLU A 246 -29.55 -47.98 9.66
CA GLU A 246 -30.61 -47.24 8.97
C GLU A 246 -30.13 -46.63 7.68
N ILE A 247 -29.00 -45.83 7.73
CA ILE A 247 -28.44 -45.17 6.57
C ILE A 247 -27.61 -46.10 5.68
N GLY A 248 -27.30 -47.31 6.19
CA GLY A 248 -26.51 -48.34 5.54
C GLY A 248 -24.99 -48.08 5.61
N VAL A 249 -24.25 -49.13 5.93
CA VAL A 249 -22.79 -49.11 5.94
C VAL A 249 -22.22 -49.11 4.50
N PRO A 250 -21.01 -48.58 4.25
CA PRO A 250 -20.07 -48.02 5.23
C PRO A 250 -20.47 -46.60 5.70
N VAL A 251 -20.09 -46.28 6.94
CA VAL A 251 -20.34 -44.95 7.55
C VAL A 251 -19.09 -44.28 8.04
N VAL A 252 -19.20 -42.97 8.34
CA VAL A 252 -18.26 -42.11 9.02
C VAL A 252 -18.80 -41.82 10.41
N VAL A 253 -17.95 -41.95 11.43
CA VAL A 253 -18.22 -41.51 12.81
C VAL A 253 -17.25 -40.38 13.13
N LYS A 254 -17.78 -39.23 13.52
CA LYS A 254 -16.98 -38.03 13.76
C LYS A 254 -17.52 -37.18 14.92
N PRO A 255 -16.66 -36.41 15.63
CA PRO A 255 -17.12 -35.40 16.55
C PRO A 255 -17.87 -34.31 15.80
N ARG A 256 -18.95 -33.74 16.39
CA ARG A 256 -19.71 -32.62 15.79
C ARG A 256 -18.86 -31.37 15.63
N ASP A 257 -18.08 -31.03 16.67
CA ASP A 257 -17.31 -29.80 16.75
C ASP A 257 -15.80 -30.07 16.60
N GLY A 258 -15.38 -31.00 15.74
CA GLY A 258 -13.99 -31.39 15.54
C GLY A 258 -13.34 -30.63 14.39
N ASN A 259 -12.06 -30.29 14.55
CA ASN A 259 -11.21 -29.69 13.52
C ASN A 259 -10.06 -30.61 13.12
N GLN A 260 -9.54 -30.45 11.87
CA GLN A 260 -8.36 -31.16 11.35
C GLN A 260 -8.50 -32.69 11.29
N GLY A 261 -9.71 -33.24 11.35
CA GLY A 261 -9.95 -34.68 11.27
C GLY A 261 -9.66 -35.48 12.56
N ARG A 262 -9.50 -34.80 13.71
CA ARG A 262 -9.36 -35.49 15.00
C ARG A 262 -10.64 -36.21 15.40
N GLY A 263 -10.54 -37.46 15.87
CA GLY A 263 -11.70 -38.26 16.23
C GLY A 263 -12.60 -38.71 15.08
N VAL A 264 -12.16 -38.51 13.81
CA VAL A 264 -12.92 -38.95 12.63
C VAL A 264 -12.47 -40.33 12.19
N ALA A 265 -13.39 -41.25 12.11
CA ALA A 265 -13.19 -42.59 11.56
C ALA A 265 -14.11 -42.82 10.37
N THR A 266 -13.54 -43.29 9.26
CA THR A 266 -14.22 -43.43 7.97
C THR A 266 -14.25 -44.87 7.50
N ASN A 267 -15.18 -45.17 6.58
CA ASN A 267 -15.36 -46.49 5.95
C ASN A 267 -15.60 -47.61 6.96
N LEU A 268 -16.46 -47.34 7.97
CA LEU A 268 -16.78 -48.30 9.03
C LEU A 268 -17.95 -49.17 8.58
N THR A 269 -17.77 -50.47 8.76
CA THR A 269 -18.76 -51.49 8.28
C THR A 269 -19.27 -52.45 9.37
N THR A 270 -18.57 -52.50 10.52
CA THR A 270 -18.99 -53.40 11.59
C THR A 270 -19.38 -52.65 12.88
N ARG A 271 -20.17 -53.30 13.72
CA ARG A 271 -20.61 -52.74 14.99
C ARG A 271 -19.42 -52.35 15.90
N GLU A 272 -18.43 -53.24 16.00
CA GLU A 272 -17.26 -53.04 16.83
C GLU A 272 -16.45 -51.81 16.39
N GLN A 273 -16.26 -51.63 15.07
CA GLN A 273 -15.61 -50.45 14.51
C GLN A 273 -16.35 -49.17 14.86
N ILE A 274 -17.69 -49.15 14.70
CA ILE A 274 -18.52 -47.99 14.94
C ILE A 274 -18.55 -47.62 16.42
N MET A 275 -18.68 -48.63 17.32
CA MET A 275 -18.65 -48.40 18.76
C MET A 275 -17.29 -47.84 19.22
N ALA A 276 -16.18 -48.39 18.72
CA ALA A 276 -14.84 -47.89 19.03
C ALA A 276 -14.65 -46.46 18.49
N ALA A 277 -15.11 -46.16 17.26
CA ALA A 277 -15.08 -44.85 16.67
C ALA A 277 -15.93 -43.84 17.43
N TYR A 278 -17.09 -44.23 17.93
CA TYR A 278 -17.91 -43.40 18.81
C TYR A 278 -17.17 -42.95 20.05
N GLN A 279 -16.49 -43.87 20.73
CA GLN A 279 -15.70 -43.58 21.95
C GLN A 279 -14.54 -42.62 21.62
N ALA A 280 -13.86 -42.83 20.49
CA ALA A 280 -12.79 -41.95 20.05
C ALA A 280 -13.29 -40.53 19.69
N ALA A 281 -14.46 -40.42 19.03
CA ALA A 281 -15.10 -39.17 18.72
C ALA A 281 -15.62 -38.44 19.97
N LEU A 282 -16.16 -39.17 20.93
CA LEU A 282 -16.66 -38.62 22.21
C LEU A 282 -15.53 -38.02 23.08
N ALA A 283 -14.30 -38.52 22.93
CA ALA A 283 -13.13 -37.96 23.62
C ALA A 283 -12.77 -36.56 23.11
N GLU A 284 -13.14 -36.24 21.86
CA GLU A 284 -12.85 -34.93 21.21
C GLU A 284 -14.02 -33.93 21.33
N SER A 285 -15.29 -34.41 21.38
CA SER A 285 -16.49 -33.57 21.48
C SER A 285 -17.61 -34.25 22.22
N LYS A 286 -18.42 -33.50 22.94
CA LYS A 286 -19.61 -34.00 23.65
C LYS A 286 -20.72 -34.56 22.73
N GLN A 287 -20.67 -34.26 21.45
CA GLN A 287 -21.63 -34.74 20.47
C GLN A 287 -20.92 -35.43 19.31
N VAL A 288 -21.46 -36.61 18.96
CA VAL A 288 -20.96 -37.44 17.88
C VAL A 288 -21.99 -37.55 16.77
N VAL A 289 -21.54 -37.57 15.54
CA VAL A 289 -22.37 -37.67 14.33
C VAL A 289 -21.98 -38.91 13.55
N VAL A 290 -22.98 -39.66 13.09
CA VAL A 290 -22.83 -40.79 12.16
C VAL A 290 -23.37 -40.36 10.81
N GLU A 291 -22.56 -40.50 9.77
CA GLU A 291 -22.92 -40.12 8.39
C GLU A 291 -22.60 -41.24 7.40
N LYS A 292 -23.31 -41.26 6.29
CA LYS A 292 -23.02 -42.16 5.16
C LYS A 292 -21.64 -41.87 4.62
N PHE A 293 -20.81 -42.86 4.42
CA PHE A 293 -19.51 -42.74 3.79
C PHE A 293 -19.66 -42.42 2.29
N ALA A 294 -19.06 -41.32 1.83
CA ALA A 294 -18.96 -40.98 0.41
C ALA A 294 -17.63 -41.49 -0.13
N PRO A 295 -17.64 -42.33 -1.16
CA PRO A 295 -16.40 -42.80 -1.78
C PRO A 295 -15.80 -41.76 -2.70
N GLY A 296 -14.46 -41.75 -2.83
CA GLY A 296 -13.79 -40.94 -3.82
C GLY A 296 -12.61 -40.12 -3.28
N HIS A 297 -12.35 -39.05 -3.97
CA HIS A 297 -11.25 -38.12 -3.70
C HIS A 297 -11.79 -36.83 -3.08
N ASP A 298 -10.97 -36.18 -2.30
CA ASP A 298 -11.22 -34.86 -1.75
C ASP A 298 -10.93 -33.77 -2.78
N TYR A 299 -11.91 -32.93 -3.09
CA TYR A 299 -11.75 -31.77 -3.95
C TYR A 299 -12.07 -30.48 -3.19
N ARG A 300 -11.32 -29.44 -3.45
CA ARG A 300 -11.64 -28.08 -3.07
C ARG A 300 -12.08 -27.31 -4.32
N VAL A 301 -13.33 -26.87 -4.36
CA VAL A 301 -13.87 -25.99 -5.42
C VAL A 301 -13.96 -24.59 -4.87
N LEU A 302 -13.28 -23.64 -5.52
CA LEU A 302 -13.28 -22.23 -5.13
C LEU A 302 -14.35 -21.47 -5.91
N VAL A 303 -15.31 -20.89 -5.18
CA VAL A 303 -16.34 -20.01 -5.73
C VAL A 303 -16.03 -18.58 -5.36
N VAL A 304 -16.05 -17.67 -6.33
CA VAL A 304 -15.85 -16.22 -6.15
C VAL A 304 -16.88 -15.46 -6.94
N GLY A 305 -17.67 -14.63 -6.27
CA GLY A 305 -18.70 -13.79 -6.92
C GLY A 305 -19.70 -14.61 -7.75
N GLY A 306 -20.11 -15.79 -7.25
CA GLY A 306 -21.05 -16.68 -7.92
C GLY A 306 -20.48 -17.43 -9.13
N LYS A 307 -19.15 -17.59 -9.23
CA LYS A 307 -18.49 -18.37 -10.29
C LYS A 307 -17.47 -19.32 -9.70
N VAL A 308 -17.38 -20.55 -10.22
CA VAL A 308 -16.25 -21.42 -9.94
C VAL A 308 -15.03 -20.90 -10.69
N VAL A 309 -13.96 -20.54 -9.94
CA VAL A 309 -12.74 -19.95 -10.50
C VAL A 309 -11.56 -20.91 -10.48
N ALA A 310 -11.56 -21.91 -9.60
CA ALA A 310 -10.54 -22.93 -9.52
C ALA A 310 -11.08 -24.18 -8.81
N ALA A 311 -10.50 -25.34 -9.12
CA ALA A 311 -10.74 -26.57 -8.38
C ALA A 311 -9.44 -27.38 -8.26
N ALA A 312 -9.22 -27.96 -7.10
CA ALA A 312 -8.05 -28.77 -6.81
C ALA A 312 -8.44 -30.10 -6.16
N ARG A 313 -7.87 -31.22 -6.63
CA ARG A 313 -7.90 -32.48 -5.90
C ARG A 313 -6.83 -32.45 -4.84
N ARG A 314 -7.20 -32.68 -3.61
CA ARG A 314 -6.26 -32.74 -2.47
C ARG A 314 -5.76 -34.17 -2.28
N GLU A 315 -4.46 -34.31 -2.17
CA GLU A 315 -3.80 -35.58 -1.92
C GLU A 315 -3.25 -35.58 -0.48
N PRO A 316 -3.46 -36.64 0.30
CA PRO A 316 -2.88 -36.75 1.63
C PRO A 316 -1.36 -36.80 1.60
N ALA A 317 -0.76 -36.38 2.72
CA ALA A 317 0.69 -36.49 2.92
C ALA A 317 1.09 -37.97 2.86
N LYS A 318 2.04 -38.29 1.98
CA LYS A 318 2.52 -39.65 1.72
C LYS A 318 4.01 -39.64 1.37
N VAL A 319 4.65 -40.77 1.57
CA VAL A 319 6.00 -41.04 1.07
C VAL A 319 5.98 -42.27 0.17
N LEU A 320 6.95 -42.34 -0.73
CA LEU A 320 7.13 -43.49 -1.59
C LEU A 320 8.35 -44.27 -1.09
N GLY A 321 8.15 -45.54 -0.71
CA GLY A 321 9.23 -46.44 -0.31
C GLY A 321 10.23 -46.61 -1.42
N ASP A 322 11.50 -46.68 -1.07
CA ASP A 322 12.63 -46.92 -1.98
C ASP A 322 13.39 -48.20 -1.64
N GLY A 323 12.99 -48.88 -0.55
CA GLY A 323 13.63 -50.07 -0.03
C GLY A 323 14.96 -49.87 0.67
N ILE A 324 15.32 -48.59 0.94
CA ILE A 324 16.60 -48.18 1.50
C ILE A 324 16.41 -47.33 2.76
N HIS A 325 15.61 -46.27 2.66
CA HIS A 325 15.42 -45.29 3.73
C HIS A 325 14.24 -45.60 4.62
N THR A 326 14.35 -45.25 5.88
CA THR A 326 13.24 -45.27 6.82
C THR A 326 12.16 -44.23 6.42
N ILE A 327 10.93 -44.42 6.89
CA ILE A 327 9.85 -43.46 6.66
C ILE A 327 10.23 -42.08 7.19
N ARG A 328 10.95 -41.97 8.30
CA ARG A 328 11.47 -40.71 8.85
C ARG A 328 12.39 -40.00 7.85
N GLU A 329 13.40 -40.73 7.35
CA GLU A 329 14.34 -40.19 6.34
C GLU A 329 13.62 -39.80 5.04
N LEU A 330 12.64 -40.59 4.59
CA LEU A 330 11.83 -40.26 3.43
C LEU A 330 11.00 -38.99 3.64
N VAL A 331 10.44 -38.77 4.83
CA VAL A 331 9.75 -37.54 5.21
C VAL A 331 10.72 -36.34 5.22
N ASP A 332 11.93 -36.55 5.77
CA ASP A 332 12.95 -35.50 5.78
C ASP A 332 13.37 -35.11 4.35
N LEU A 333 13.55 -36.08 3.46
CA LEU A 333 13.83 -35.84 2.05
C LEU A 333 12.71 -35.07 1.35
N VAL A 334 11.43 -35.43 1.58
CA VAL A 334 10.29 -34.68 1.05
C VAL A 334 10.24 -33.26 1.61
N ASN A 335 10.63 -33.06 2.86
CA ASN A 335 10.66 -31.76 3.50
C ASN A 335 11.81 -30.85 3.04
N LEU A 336 12.78 -31.36 2.26
CA LEU A 336 13.81 -30.56 1.59
C LEU A 336 13.27 -29.74 0.41
N ASP A 337 12.04 -30.01 -0.06
CA ASP A 337 11.41 -29.20 -1.10
C ASP A 337 11.30 -27.72 -0.62
N PRO A 338 11.93 -26.74 -1.30
CA PRO A 338 11.95 -25.34 -0.86
C PRO A 338 10.58 -24.68 -0.77
N ARG A 339 9.55 -25.29 -1.38
CA ARG A 339 8.16 -24.84 -1.27
C ARG A 339 7.53 -25.23 0.07
N ARG A 340 8.17 -26.11 0.87
CA ARG A 340 7.68 -26.55 2.17
C ARG A 340 8.25 -25.70 3.30
N GLY A 341 7.39 -25.15 4.13
CA GLY A 341 7.74 -24.36 5.30
C GLY A 341 6.87 -24.64 6.51
N GLU A 342 7.11 -23.93 7.57
CA GLU A 342 6.27 -24.01 8.77
C GLU A 342 4.97 -23.21 8.60
N HIS A 343 3.92 -23.71 9.20
CA HIS A 343 2.59 -23.07 9.20
C HIS A 343 2.02 -22.77 7.79
N HIS A 344 1.50 -21.54 7.57
CA HIS A 344 0.86 -21.08 6.32
C HIS A 344 1.71 -20.10 5.53
N ALA A 345 2.96 -19.97 5.85
CA ALA A 345 3.86 -18.96 5.31
C ALA A 345 4.37 -19.32 3.88
N THR A 346 4.41 -20.61 3.57
CA THR A 346 4.83 -21.13 2.26
C THR A 346 3.68 -21.85 1.57
N VAL A 347 3.88 -22.19 0.30
CA VAL A 347 2.86 -22.86 -0.52
C VAL A 347 2.49 -24.22 0.04
N LEU A 348 3.48 -25.03 0.46
CA LEU A 348 3.31 -26.33 1.08
C LEU A 348 3.78 -26.28 2.52
N SER A 349 3.12 -27.04 3.39
CA SER A 349 3.57 -27.24 4.77
C SER A 349 4.47 -28.47 4.89
N LYS A 350 5.40 -28.44 5.85
CA LYS A 350 6.22 -29.61 6.19
C LYS A 350 5.38 -30.74 6.71
N ILE A 351 5.74 -31.96 6.37
CA ILE A 351 5.16 -33.19 6.91
C ILE A 351 5.73 -33.40 8.30
N LYS A 352 4.85 -33.60 9.31
CA LYS A 352 5.25 -33.86 10.71
C LYS A 352 4.87 -35.28 11.11
N LEU A 353 5.81 -35.97 11.75
CA LEU A 353 5.61 -37.33 12.32
C LEU A 353 5.12 -37.25 13.78
N ASP A 354 3.98 -36.58 13.99
CA ASP A 354 3.33 -36.44 15.28
C ASP A 354 2.53 -37.72 15.67
N ALA A 355 1.85 -37.71 16.80
CA ALA A 355 1.08 -38.85 17.30
C ALA A 355 0.00 -39.31 16.28
N VAL A 356 -0.62 -38.38 15.52
CA VAL A 356 -1.62 -38.74 14.50
C VAL A 356 -0.95 -39.49 13.34
N ALA A 357 0.20 -39.01 12.88
CA ALA A 357 0.97 -39.68 11.83
C ALA A 357 1.41 -41.09 12.26
N GLN A 358 1.88 -41.22 13.50
CA GLN A 358 2.29 -42.53 14.04
C GLN A 358 1.11 -43.51 14.11
N GLY A 359 -0.09 -43.03 14.46
CA GLY A 359 -1.30 -43.83 14.42
C GLY A 359 -1.64 -44.29 12.97
N VAL A 360 -1.57 -43.41 11.99
CA VAL A 360 -1.81 -43.74 10.58
C VAL A 360 -0.77 -44.73 10.06
N LEU A 361 0.46 -44.64 10.50
CA LEU A 361 1.53 -45.62 10.17
C LEU A 361 1.27 -46.97 10.82
N ALA A 362 0.89 -47.01 12.11
CA ALA A 362 0.58 -48.23 12.82
C ALA A 362 -0.58 -49.02 12.17
N ASP A 363 -1.65 -48.32 11.73
CA ASP A 363 -2.77 -48.92 10.99
C ASP A 363 -2.34 -49.61 9.66
N GLN A 364 -1.21 -49.16 9.09
CA GLN A 364 -0.62 -49.72 7.87
C GLN A 364 0.48 -50.77 8.19
N GLY A 365 0.70 -51.08 9.48
CA GLY A 365 1.73 -52.01 9.91
C GLY A 365 3.15 -51.44 9.89
N HIS A 366 3.28 -50.12 9.94
CA HIS A 366 4.55 -49.40 9.88
C HIS A 366 4.82 -48.59 11.16
N THR A 367 6.09 -48.28 11.40
CA THR A 367 6.57 -47.30 12.37
C THR A 367 7.40 -46.24 11.62
N PRO A 368 7.72 -45.11 12.23
CA PRO A 368 8.59 -44.12 11.58
C PRO A 368 9.96 -44.67 11.14
N ASP A 369 10.44 -45.71 11.79
CA ASP A 369 11.73 -46.34 11.56
C ASP A 369 11.63 -47.57 10.63
N SER A 370 10.43 -47.90 10.10
CA SER A 370 10.23 -48.95 9.11
C SER A 370 10.80 -48.51 7.75
N VAL A 371 11.40 -49.49 7.02
CA VAL A 371 11.88 -49.31 5.62
C VAL A 371 10.85 -49.93 4.70
N PRO A 372 10.00 -49.13 4.01
CA PRO A 372 8.99 -49.64 3.11
C PRO A 372 9.62 -50.14 1.80
N PRO A 373 9.12 -51.24 1.19
CA PRO A 373 9.60 -51.71 -0.09
C PRO A 373 9.54 -50.65 -1.18
N ALA A 374 10.45 -50.75 -2.14
CA ALA A 374 10.46 -49.82 -3.30
C ALA A 374 9.11 -49.81 -4.05
N GLY A 375 8.59 -48.65 -4.35
CA GLY A 375 7.28 -48.41 -4.97
C GLY A 375 6.06 -48.50 -4.05
N THR A 376 6.24 -48.82 -2.76
CA THR A 376 5.13 -48.82 -1.80
C THR A 376 4.77 -47.40 -1.41
N VAL A 377 3.50 -47.05 -1.57
CA VAL A 377 2.96 -45.76 -1.07
C VAL A 377 2.58 -45.90 0.39
N VAL A 378 3.19 -45.08 1.27
CA VAL A 378 2.88 -45.07 2.69
C VAL A 378 2.23 -43.74 3.03
N LEU A 379 0.99 -43.74 3.52
CA LEU A 379 0.27 -42.58 3.96
C LEU A 379 0.78 -42.10 5.32
N ILE A 380 1.04 -40.81 5.43
CA ILE A 380 1.38 -40.12 6.69
C ILE A 380 0.16 -39.46 7.31
N ARG A 381 -0.80 -39.11 6.48
CA ARG A 381 -2.12 -38.60 6.86
C ARG A 381 -3.22 -39.28 6.07
N ARG A 382 -4.42 -39.35 6.62
CA ARG A 382 -5.60 -39.85 5.88
C ARG A 382 -6.34 -38.74 5.14
N ASN A 383 -6.22 -37.49 5.59
CA ASN A 383 -6.84 -36.32 4.95
C ASN A 383 -5.89 -35.58 4.01
N GLY A 384 -6.44 -34.95 2.99
CA GLY A 384 -5.69 -34.19 1.97
C GLY A 384 -5.37 -32.74 2.37
N ASN A 385 -5.30 -32.39 3.65
CA ASN A 385 -5.05 -31.03 4.09
C ASN A 385 -3.61 -30.58 3.80
N LEU A 386 -3.46 -29.45 3.10
CA LEU A 386 -2.16 -28.85 2.79
C LEU A 386 -1.40 -28.45 4.09
N SER A 387 -2.13 -28.00 5.13
CA SER A 387 -1.55 -27.62 6.42
C SER A 387 -0.86 -28.80 7.15
N THR A 388 -1.16 -30.03 6.79
CA THR A 388 -0.56 -31.25 7.37
C THR A 388 0.41 -31.95 6.43
N GLY A 389 0.85 -31.26 5.37
CA GLY A 389 1.83 -31.76 4.41
C GLY A 389 1.24 -32.39 3.15
N GLY A 390 -0.08 -32.34 2.97
CA GLY A 390 -0.75 -32.76 1.75
C GLY A 390 -0.35 -31.93 0.52
N THR A 391 -0.71 -32.40 -0.66
CA THR A 391 -0.46 -31.75 -1.95
C THR A 391 -1.77 -31.52 -2.71
N ALA A 392 -1.73 -30.74 -3.80
CA ALA A 392 -2.88 -30.43 -4.60
C ALA A 392 -2.60 -30.63 -6.09
N ILE A 393 -3.60 -31.12 -6.82
CA ILE A 393 -3.59 -31.29 -8.27
C ILE A 393 -4.68 -30.41 -8.85
N ASP A 394 -4.32 -29.51 -9.76
CA ASP A 394 -5.31 -28.68 -10.45
C ASP A 394 -6.23 -29.56 -11.34
N VAL A 395 -7.54 -29.38 -11.14
CA VAL A 395 -8.59 -30.08 -11.89
C VAL A 395 -9.68 -29.13 -12.42
N THR A 396 -9.36 -27.83 -12.46
CA THR A 396 -10.33 -26.76 -12.78
C THR A 396 -11.08 -27.03 -14.09
N GLU A 397 -10.39 -27.39 -15.16
CA GLU A 397 -10.99 -27.63 -16.47
C GLU A 397 -11.83 -28.93 -16.53
N ARG A 398 -11.71 -29.76 -15.51
CA ARG A 398 -12.42 -31.04 -15.43
C ARG A 398 -13.72 -30.96 -14.67
N VAL A 399 -14.00 -29.84 -13.99
CA VAL A 399 -15.20 -29.71 -13.15
C VAL A 399 -16.44 -29.78 -14.03
N HIS A 400 -17.30 -30.77 -13.74
CA HIS A 400 -18.57 -30.90 -14.46
C HIS A 400 -19.46 -29.66 -14.20
N PRO A 401 -20.20 -29.15 -15.20
CA PRO A 401 -21.06 -27.97 -15.02
C PRO A 401 -22.08 -28.10 -13.89
N GLN A 402 -22.64 -29.29 -13.66
CA GLN A 402 -23.54 -29.52 -12.54
C GLN A 402 -22.82 -29.47 -11.19
N VAL A 403 -21.61 -30.00 -11.08
CA VAL A 403 -20.80 -29.86 -9.86
C VAL A 403 -20.51 -28.37 -9.58
N ALA A 404 -20.15 -27.63 -10.62
CA ALA A 404 -19.97 -26.17 -10.49
C ALA A 404 -21.26 -25.48 -10.03
N ALA A 405 -22.42 -25.83 -10.59
CA ALA A 405 -23.72 -25.29 -10.16
C ALA A 405 -23.99 -25.61 -8.68
N ARG A 406 -23.77 -26.86 -8.22
CA ARG A 406 -23.94 -27.24 -6.81
C ARG A 406 -23.03 -26.48 -5.87
N ALA A 407 -21.78 -26.25 -6.27
CA ALA A 407 -20.83 -25.46 -5.49
C ALA A 407 -21.27 -23.97 -5.39
N ILE A 408 -21.80 -23.40 -6.47
CA ILE A 408 -22.35 -22.04 -6.50
C ILE A 408 -23.60 -21.96 -5.62
N ASP A 409 -24.54 -22.90 -5.72
CA ASP A 409 -25.71 -22.98 -4.89
C ASP A 409 -25.36 -23.07 -3.40
N ALA A 410 -24.32 -23.86 -3.07
CA ALA A 410 -23.81 -24.00 -1.72
C ALA A 410 -23.25 -22.67 -1.17
N ALA A 411 -22.47 -21.95 -1.94
CA ALA A 411 -21.94 -20.64 -1.56
C ALA A 411 -23.08 -19.61 -1.36
N HIS A 412 -24.05 -19.60 -2.27
CA HIS A 412 -25.18 -18.66 -2.25
C HIS A 412 -26.10 -18.86 -1.06
N VAL A 413 -26.46 -20.12 -0.73
CA VAL A 413 -27.40 -20.38 0.38
C VAL A 413 -26.82 -20.01 1.74
N ILE A 414 -25.51 -20.07 1.88
CA ILE A 414 -24.80 -19.63 3.09
C ILE A 414 -24.61 -18.11 3.09
N GLY A 415 -24.52 -17.50 1.91
CA GLY A 415 -24.32 -16.06 1.72
C GLY A 415 -22.86 -15.64 1.66
N LEU A 416 -21.96 -16.53 1.21
CA LEU A 416 -20.54 -16.24 1.04
C LEU A 416 -20.25 -15.71 -0.37
N ASP A 417 -19.53 -14.61 -0.43
CA ASP A 417 -19.02 -14.03 -1.68
C ASP A 417 -17.75 -14.74 -2.19
N ILE A 418 -16.96 -15.30 -1.24
CA ILE A 418 -15.84 -16.19 -1.51
C ILE A 418 -16.02 -17.44 -0.67
N ALA A 419 -16.10 -18.60 -1.31
CA ALA A 419 -16.32 -19.88 -0.63
C ALA A 419 -15.38 -20.97 -1.13
N GLY A 420 -14.81 -21.72 -0.19
CA GLY A 420 -14.10 -22.96 -0.47
C GLY A 420 -15.01 -24.14 -0.21
N VAL A 421 -15.53 -24.73 -1.26
CA VAL A 421 -16.48 -25.87 -1.18
C VAL A 421 -15.72 -27.17 -1.23
N ASP A 422 -15.85 -27.98 -0.19
CA ASP A 422 -15.24 -29.31 -0.07
C ASP A 422 -16.19 -30.37 -0.64
N VAL A 423 -15.74 -31.03 -1.69
CA VAL A 423 -16.49 -32.03 -2.43
C VAL A 423 -15.79 -33.39 -2.32
N VAL A 424 -16.52 -34.43 -2.02
CA VAL A 424 -16.04 -35.81 -2.11
C VAL A 424 -16.75 -36.48 -3.29
N ALA A 425 -15.98 -36.97 -4.25
CA ALA A 425 -16.49 -37.61 -5.45
C ALA A 425 -15.44 -38.58 -6.05
N THR A 426 -15.89 -39.63 -6.74
CA THR A 426 -14.96 -40.52 -7.45
C THR A 426 -14.35 -39.86 -8.68
N ASP A 427 -15.13 -39.02 -9.38
CA ASP A 427 -14.68 -38.22 -10.52
C ASP A 427 -15.40 -36.84 -10.54
N ILE A 428 -14.61 -35.76 -10.47
CA ILE A 428 -15.13 -34.38 -10.52
C ILE A 428 -15.73 -34.00 -11.89
N SER A 429 -15.47 -34.82 -12.94
CA SER A 429 -15.96 -34.62 -14.28
C SER A 429 -17.32 -35.31 -14.57
N ALA A 430 -17.94 -35.87 -13.55
CA ALA A 430 -19.28 -36.45 -13.59
C ALA A 430 -20.19 -35.78 -12.54
N PRO A 431 -21.55 -35.79 -12.76
CA PRO A 431 -22.46 -35.28 -11.77
C PRO A 431 -22.33 -35.98 -10.41
N LEU A 432 -22.51 -35.22 -9.29
CA LEU A 432 -22.37 -35.77 -7.93
C LEU A 432 -23.44 -36.84 -7.65
N GLU A 433 -24.65 -36.63 -8.13
CA GLU A 433 -25.81 -37.49 -7.91
C GLU A 433 -25.63 -38.89 -8.55
N GLU A 434 -24.87 -38.98 -9.66
CA GLU A 434 -24.64 -40.23 -10.37
C GLU A 434 -23.59 -41.16 -9.70
N GLN A 435 -22.79 -40.60 -8.79
CA GLN A 435 -21.67 -41.29 -8.18
C GLN A 435 -21.69 -41.29 -6.64
N ALA A 436 -22.85 -40.94 -6.03
CA ALA A 436 -22.99 -40.71 -4.58
C ALA A 436 -21.96 -39.67 -4.04
N GLY A 437 -21.58 -38.74 -4.89
CA GLY A 437 -20.72 -37.62 -4.51
C GLY A 437 -21.48 -36.61 -3.67
N VAL A 438 -20.76 -35.93 -2.77
CA VAL A 438 -21.38 -35.00 -1.79
C VAL A 438 -20.54 -33.75 -1.56
N ILE A 439 -21.21 -32.69 -1.13
CA ILE A 439 -20.55 -31.51 -0.55
C ILE A 439 -20.53 -31.74 0.98
N VAL A 440 -19.33 -31.79 1.56
CA VAL A 440 -19.14 -32.10 2.98
C VAL A 440 -18.98 -30.87 3.85
N GLU A 441 -18.48 -29.77 3.28
CA GLU A 441 -18.19 -28.54 4.02
C GLU A 441 -18.15 -27.35 3.06
N VAL A 442 -18.54 -26.17 3.54
CA VAL A 442 -18.34 -24.88 2.87
C VAL A 442 -17.57 -23.96 3.80
N ASN A 443 -16.42 -23.50 3.34
CA ASN A 443 -15.49 -22.73 4.18
C ASN A 443 -15.52 -21.25 3.78
N ALA A 444 -15.73 -20.36 4.76
CA ALA A 444 -15.33 -18.97 4.67
C ALA A 444 -13.79 -18.84 4.73
N ALA A 445 -13.24 -17.71 4.33
CA ALA A 445 -11.79 -17.45 4.28
C ALA A 445 -10.96 -18.62 3.70
N PRO A 446 -11.29 -19.16 2.53
CA PRO A 446 -10.64 -20.34 2.03
C PRO A 446 -9.16 -20.10 1.74
N GLY A 447 -8.29 -21.07 2.10
CA GLY A 447 -6.89 -21.03 1.71
C GLY A 447 -6.72 -21.13 0.19
N LEU A 448 -6.04 -20.19 -0.43
CA LEU A 448 -5.87 -20.09 -1.88
C LEU A 448 -4.62 -20.79 -2.41
N ARG A 449 -3.70 -21.20 -1.52
CA ARG A 449 -2.37 -21.74 -1.88
C ARG A 449 -2.44 -22.90 -2.88
N MET A 450 -3.38 -23.81 -2.71
CA MET A 450 -3.54 -24.99 -3.57
C MET A 450 -3.92 -24.66 -5.01
N HIS A 451 -4.50 -23.49 -5.23
CA HIS A 451 -4.89 -22.99 -6.55
C HIS A 451 -3.80 -22.11 -7.17
N LEU A 452 -3.08 -21.36 -6.32
CA LEU A 452 -1.98 -20.49 -6.76
C LEU A 452 -0.77 -21.29 -7.25
N GLU A 453 -0.40 -22.32 -6.49
CA GLU A 453 0.75 -23.18 -6.81
C GLU A 453 0.41 -24.66 -6.55
N PRO A 454 -0.38 -25.29 -7.41
CA PRO A 454 -0.65 -26.71 -7.30
C PRO A 454 0.64 -27.53 -7.50
N SER A 455 0.72 -28.69 -6.86
CA SER A 455 1.88 -29.59 -7.03
C SER A 455 1.93 -30.18 -8.43
N VAL A 456 0.77 -30.32 -9.07
CA VAL A 456 0.60 -30.78 -10.46
C VAL A 456 -0.50 -29.97 -11.12
N GLY A 457 -0.28 -29.54 -12.36
CA GLY A 457 -1.26 -28.77 -13.13
C GLY A 457 -0.88 -27.30 -13.27
N ILE A 458 -1.88 -26.43 -13.47
CA ILE A 458 -1.71 -25.03 -13.84
C ILE A 458 -2.02 -24.14 -12.63
N SER A 459 -1.16 -23.15 -12.37
CA SER A 459 -1.40 -22.06 -11.41
C SER A 459 -2.61 -21.24 -11.84
N ARG A 460 -3.55 -21.00 -10.95
CA ARG A 460 -4.79 -20.26 -11.24
C ARG A 460 -4.73 -18.84 -10.66
N PRO A 461 -5.06 -17.80 -11.44
CA PRO A 461 -4.99 -16.40 -11.00
C PRO A 461 -6.20 -16.03 -10.10
N VAL A 462 -6.40 -16.76 -9.02
CA VAL A 462 -7.56 -16.60 -8.13
C VAL A 462 -7.61 -15.24 -7.46
N GLY A 463 -6.45 -14.60 -7.24
CA GLY A 463 -6.39 -13.23 -6.74
C GLY A 463 -7.03 -12.23 -7.70
N GLU A 464 -6.82 -12.39 -9.01
CA GLU A 464 -7.44 -11.56 -10.05
C GLU A 464 -8.97 -11.69 -10.04
N ALA A 465 -9.48 -12.92 -9.89
CA ALA A 465 -10.92 -13.18 -9.82
C ALA A 465 -11.55 -12.50 -8.59
N ILE A 466 -10.88 -12.53 -7.43
CA ILE A 466 -11.32 -11.86 -6.22
C ILE A 466 -11.33 -10.33 -6.43
N VAL A 467 -10.26 -9.76 -6.97
CA VAL A 467 -10.19 -8.32 -7.25
C VAL A 467 -11.26 -7.90 -8.26
N ALA A 468 -11.52 -8.71 -9.28
CA ALA A 468 -12.59 -8.45 -10.26
C ALA A 468 -13.99 -8.47 -9.63
N SER A 469 -14.21 -9.30 -8.61
CA SER A 469 -15.48 -9.31 -7.88
C SER A 469 -15.66 -8.05 -7.01
N LEU A 470 -14.58 -7.48 -6.48
CA LEU A 470 -14.61 -6.29 -5.65
C LEU A 470 -14.70 -5.00 -6.47
N PHE A 471 -13.99 -4.96 -7.58
CA PHE A 471 -13.90 -3.82 -8.49
C PHE A 471 -14.30 -4.25 -9.90
N PRO A 472 -15.52 -3.93 -10.35
CA PRO A 472 -15.97 -4.21 -11.71
C PRO A 472 -15.04 -3.61 -12.78
N ASP A 473 -15.21 -4.01 -14.02
CA ASP A 473 -14.40 -3.52 -15.13
C ASP A 473 -14.44 -1.99 -15.24
N GLY A 474 -13.23 -1.39 -15.33
CA GLY A 474 -13.04 0.05 -15.37
C GLY A 474 -13.00 0.74 -14.00
N ASP A 475 -13.28 0.04 -12.89
CA ASP A 475 -13.11 0.60 -11.54
C ASP A 475 -11.72 0.26 -10.99
N ASP A 476 -10.93 1.30 -10.77
CA ASP A 476 -9.60 1.22 -10.14
C ASP A 476 -9.61 1.55 -8.63
N GLY A 477 -10.80 1.65 -8.02
CA GLY A 477 -10.97 1.94 -6.61
C GLY A 477 -10.57 3.37 -6.20
N ARG A 478 -10.41 4.30 -7.16
CA ARG A 478 -9.94 5.66 -6.89
C ARG A 478 -11.07 6.66 -6.88
N ILE A 479 -10.89 7.70 -6.07
CA ILE A 479 -11.66 8.93 -6.10
C ILE A 479 -10.81 10.02 -6.75
N PRO A 480 -11.41 11.09 -7.32
CA PRO A 480 -10.66 12.22 -7.85
C PRO A 480 -9.77 12.88 -6.79
N ILE A 481 -8.49 13.09 -7.12
CA ILE A 481 -7.50 13.73 -6.25
C ILE A 481 -6.91 14.95 -6.95
N ALA A 482 -6.96 16.12 -6.29
CA ALA A 482 -6.15 17.27 -6.61
C ALA A 482 -5.04 17.44 -5.56
N ALA A 483 -3.79 17.50 -6.00
CA ALA A 483 -2.65 17.79 -5.15
C ALA A 483 -2.11 19.19 -5.44
N VAL A 484 -1.87 19.98 -4.41
CA VAL A 484 -1.42 21.37 -4.53
C VAL A 484 -0.11 21.58 -3.80
N THR A 485 0.92 22.03 -4.49
CA THR A 485 2.20 22.40 -3.90
C THR A 485 2.66 23.77 -4.37
N GLY A 486 3.72 24.27 -3.81
CA GLY A 486 4.37 25.55 -4.14
C GLY A 486 5.07 26.14 -2.92
N THR A 487 5.76 27.25 -3.09
CA THR A 487 6.32 28.02 -1.97
C THR A 487 5.20 28.78 -1.28
N ASN A 488 4.42 29.56 -2.00
CA ASN A 488 3.30 30.35 -1.52
C ASN A 488 1.99 29.99 -2.26
N GLY A 489 0.82 30.32 -1.67
CA GLY A 489 -0.48 30.13 -2.28
C GLY A 489 -1.12 28.76 -2.10
N LYS A 490 -0.43 27.75 -1.57
CA LYS A 490 -0.91 26.38 -1.41
C LYS A 490 -2.26 26.28 -0.70
N THR A 491 -2.34 26.77 0.52
CA THR A 491 -3.53 26.69 1.37
C THR A 491 -4.74 27.35 0.74
N THR A 492 -4.57 28.56 0.20
CA THR A 492 -5.66 29.30 -0.45
C THR A 492 -6.18 28.54 -1.68
N THR A 493 -5.28 28.05 -2.54
CA THR A 493 -5.64 27.28 -3.74
C THR A 493 -6.31 25.95 -3.36
N THR A 494 -5.79 25.23 -2.37
CA THR A 494 -6.37 23.97 -1.86
C THR A 494 -7.80 24.17 -1.35
N ARG A 495 -8.01 25.19 -0.52
CA ARG A 495 -9.33 25.51 0.04
C ARG A 495 -10.31 25.96 -1.05
N PHE A 496 -9.82 26.69 -2.04
CA PHE A 496 -10.64 27.16 -3.14
C PHE A 496 -11.08 25.99 -4.05
N ILE A 497 -10.17 25.10 -4.41
CA ILE A 497 -10.52 23.88 -5.18
C ILE A 497 -11.56 23.05 -4.40
N ALA A 498 -11.34 22.84 -3.10
CA ALA A 498 -12.30 22.12 -2.26
C ALA A 498 -13.67 22.81 -2.21
N HIS A 499 -13.72 24.15 -2.14
CA HIS A 499 -14.96 24.90 -2.18
C HIS A 499 -15.71 24.74 -3.51
N ILE A 500 -14.99 24.72 -4.62
CA ILE A 500 -15.59 24.49 -5.96
C ILE A 500 -16.14 23.06 -6.06
N LEU A 501 -15.38 22.05 -5.63
CA LEU A 501 -15.80 20.64 -5.69
C LEU A 501 -17.06 20.36 -4.85
N ARG A 502 -17.20 20.99 -3.67
CA ARG A 502 -18.43 20.92 -2.88
C ARG A 502 -19.64 21.47 -3.67
N GLY A 503 -19.43 22.42 -4.56
CA GLY A 503 -20.49 22.93 -5.46
C GLY A 503 -21.01 21.89 -6.43
N LYS A 504 -20.23 20.86 -6.76
CA LYS A 504 -20.66 19.71 -7.56
C LYS A 504 -21.48 18.69 -6.74
N GLY A 505 -21.68 18.92 -5.45
CA GLY A 505 -22.40 18.00 -4.56
C GLY A 505 -21.55 16.87 -3.99
N LEU A 506 -20.22 16.91 -4.17
CA LEU A 506 -19.30 15.87 -3.67
C LEU A 506 -18.93 16.12 -2.20
N ARG A 507 -18.81 15.06 -1.42
CA ARG A 507 -18.19 15.09 -0.09
C ARG A 507 -16.67 15.17 -0.23
N VAL A 508 -16.13 16.34 0.04
CA VAL A 508 -14.72 16.64 -0.19
C VAL A 508 -13.91 16.47 1.08
N GLY A 509 -12.92 15.58 1.03
CA GLY A 509 -11.85 15.53 2.02
C GLY A 509 -10.73 16.49 1.64
N MET A 510 -10.25 17.29 2.59
CA MET A 510 -9.20 18.27 2.35
C MET A 510 -8.19 18.26 3.48
N THR A 511 -6.90 18.40 3.12
CA THR A 511 -5.81 18.64 4.08
C THR A 511 -5.09 19.93 3.74
N CYS A 512 -4.76 20.70 4.75
CA CYS A 512 -3.97 21.94 4.60
C CYS A 512 -3.19 22.23 5.89
N THR A 513 -2.40 23.30 5.87
CA THR A 513 -1.60 23.76 7.03
C THR A 513 -2.44 23.95 8.29
N ASP A 514 -3.73 24.25 8.18
CA ASP A 514 -4.59 24.57 9.32
C ASP A 514 -5.36 23.34 9.87
N GLY A 515 -5.32 22.20 9.17
CA GLY A 515 -6.01 20.99 9.63
C GLY A 515 -6.50 20.04 8.52
N ILE A 516 -7.25 19.04 8.96
CA ILE A 516 -7.98 18.08 8.13
C ILE A 516 -9.46 18.43 8.15
N TYR A 517 -10.07 18.45 6.97
CA TYR A 517 -11.48 18.79 6.80
C TYR A 517 -12.23 17.71 6.04
N LEU A 518 -13.41 17.36 6.51
CA LEU A 518 -14.40 16.55 5.79
C LEU A 518 -15.59 17.49 5.51
N ASP A 519 -15.76 17.87 4.26
CA ASP A 519 -16.61 18.98 3.86
C ASP A 519 -16.23 20.28 4.60
N SER A 520 -17.17 20.84 5.34
CA SER A 520 -16.93 22.04 6.16
C SER A 520 -16.44 21.71 7.57
N ARG A 521 -16.51 20.43 8.01
CA ARG A 521 -16.14 20.05 9.38
C ARG A 521 -14.64 19.83 9.48
N ARG A 522 -13.97 20.60 10.32
CA ARG A 522 -12.58 20.34 10.71
C ARG A 522 -12.54 19.18 11.71
N ILE A 523 -11.78 18.13 11.39
CA ILE A 523 -11.63 16.92 12.23
C ILE A 523 -10.29 16.84 12.95
N ASP A 524 -9.30 17.60 12.48
CA ASP A 524 -7.98 17.69 13.12
C ASP A 524 -7.40 19.09 12.91
N THR A 525 -6.46 19.50 13.77
CA THR A 525 -5.83 20.82 13.81
C THR A 525 -4.31 20.71 13.72
N GLY A 526 -3.66 21.75 13.21
CA GLY A 526 -2.22 21.85 13.06
C GLY A 526 -1.75 21.63 11.62
N ASP A 527 -0.44 21.55 11.41
CA ASP A 527 0.13 21.36 10.07
C ASP A 527 -0.20 19.98 9.53
N CYS A 528 -1.30 19.90 8.80
CA CYS A 528 -1.83 18.71 8.18
C CYS A 528 -1.49 18.59 6.68
N ALA A 529 -0.53 19.36 6.16
CA ALA A 529 -0.10 19.33 4.76
C ALA A 529 0.84 18.16 4.43
N GLY A 530 0.74 17.05 5.15
CA GLY A 530 1.59 15.88 5.04
C GLY A 530 0.86 14.57 4.68
N PRO A 531 1.62 13.50 4.40
CA PRO A 531 1.06 12.22 3.93
C PRO A 531 0.14 11.53 4.93
N ARG A 532 0.40 11.67 6.24
CA ARG A 532 -0.46 11.06 7.28
C ARG A 532 -1.88 11.62 7.22
N SER A 533 -1.98 12.93 7.08
CA SER A 533 -3.27 13.63 6.99
C SER A 533 -4.00 13.26 5.70
N ALA A 534 -3.27 13.21 4.57
CA ALA A 534 -3.85 12.77 3.30
C ALA A 534 -4.34 11.31 3.37
N ARG A 535 -3.59 10.42 4.05
CA ARG A 535 -4.01 9.03 4.27
C ARG A 535 -5.28 8.96 5.12
N ALA A 536 -5.40 9.75 6.18
CA ALA A 536 -6.61 9.80 7.00
C ALA A 536 -7.86 10.17 6.18
N VAL A 537 -7.73 11.09 5.23
CA VAL A 537 -8.80 11.45 4.28
C VAL A 537 -9.12 10.29 3.34
N LEU A 538 -8.10 9.65 2.74
CA LEU A 538 -8.28 8.55 1.77
C LEU A 538 -8.87 7.28 2.42
N MET A 539 -8.66 7.10 3.71
CA MET A 539 -9.25 5.99 4.48
C MET A 539 -10.70 6.25 4.90
N ASN A 540 -11.21 7.47 4.75
CA ASN A 540 -12.56 7.77 5.18
C ASN A 540 -13.60 7.34 4.13
N PRO A 541 -14.53 6.41 4.45
CA PRO A 541 -15.47 5.84 3.48
C PRO A 541 -16.53 6.82 2.97
N SER A 542 -16.62 8.03 3.53
CA SER A 542 -17.58 9.03 3.07
C SER A 542 -17.00 10.01 2.04
N VAL A 543 -15.69 10.00 1.79
CA VAL A 543 -15.01 10.94 0.91
C VAL A 543 -15.17 10.52 -0.54
N GLU A 544 -15.70 11.43 -1.38
CA GLU A 544 -15.95 11.22 -2.81
C GLU A 544 -14.92 11.93 -3.71
N ALA A 545 -14.23 12.96 -3.18
CA ALA A 545 -13.12 13.65 -3.83
C ALA A 545 -12.15 14.19 -2.78
N ALA A 546 -10.88 14.30 -3.11
CA ALA A 546 -9.85 14.76 -2.18
C ALA A 546 -9.03 15.92 -2.74
N VAL A 547 -8.68 16.89 -1.87
CA VAL A 547 -7.79 18.00 -2.20
C VAL A 547 -6.69 18.08 -1.15
N PHE A 548 -5.44 17.89 -1.57
CA PHE A 548 -4.31 17.81 -0.66
C PHE A 548 -3.34 18.97 -0.85
N GLU A 549 -3.19 19.79 0.17
CA GLU A 549 -1.99 20.60 0.28
C GLU A 549 -0.80 19.68 0.53
N THR A 550 0.22 19.78 -0.32
CA THR A 550 1.41 18.91 -0.27
C THR A 550 2.64 19.75 0.04
N ALA A 551 3.05 19.72 1.31
CA ALA A 551 4.20 20.45 1.78
C ALA A 551 5.50 19.64 1.56
N ARG A 552 6.60 20.35 1.30
CA ARG A 552 7.95 19.81 1.13
C ARG A 552 8.35 18.84 2.24
N GLY A 553 8.15 19.25 3.51
CA GLY A 553 8.57 18.47 4.67
C GLY A 553 7.90 17.09 4.75
N GLY A 554 6.64 16.98 4.36
CA GLY A 554 5.90 15.72 4.29
C GLY A 554 6.48 14.77 3.26
N VAL A 555 6.73 15.26 2.04
CA VAL A 555 7.30 14.48 0.94
C VAL A 555 8.69 13.93 1.30
N LEU A 556 9.53 14.73 1.96
CA LEU A 556 10.87 14.33 2.37
C LEU A 556 10.91 13.34 3.53
N ARG A 557 9.85 13.31 4.37
CA ARG A 557 9.79 12.40 5.54
C ARG A 557 9.11 11.07 5.25
N GLU A 558 8.08 11.04 4.38
CA GLU A 558 7.24 9.85 4.19
C GLU A 558 6.84 9.59 2.73
N GLY A 559 7.23 10.48 1.77
CA GLY A 559 6.72 10.42 0.39
C GLY A 559 5.28 10.93 0.28
N LEU A 560 4.61 10.67 -0.83
CA LEU A 560 3.19 10.98 -1.02
C LEU A 560 2.32 9.86 -0.42
N ALA A 561 1.09 10.21 0.02
CA ALA A 561 0.12 9.22 0.49
C ALA A 561 -0.66 8.53 -0.66
N PHE A 562 -0.50 9.01 -1.86
CA PHE A 562 -1.15 8.52 -3.07
C PHE A 562 -0.10 8.32 -4.17
N ASN A 563 -0.31 7.33 -5.02
CA ASN A 563 0.59 7.01 -6.13
C ASN A 563 0.11 7.55 -7.48
N ARG A 564 -1.04 8.23 -7.49
CA ARG A 564 -1.62 8.91 -8.64
C ARG A 564 -2.53 10.05 -8.15
N CYS A 565 -2.48 11.21 -8.84
CA CYS A 565 -3.48 12.27 -8.68
C CYS A 565 -3.98 12.73 -10.05
N ASP A 566 -5.27 13.05 -10.14
CA ASP A 566 -5.90 13.49 -11.40
C ASP A 566 -5.45 14.88 -11.80
N VAL A 567 -5.17 15.72 -10.80
CA VAL A 567 -4.69 17.08 -11.00
C VAL A 567 -3.55 17.39 -10.01
N ALA A 568 -2.41 17.80 -10.57
CA ALA A 568 -1.31 18.40 -9.82
C ALA A 568 -1.26 19.90 -10.06
N VAL A 569 -1.21 20.72 -9.01
CA VAL A 569 -1.10 22.18 -9.09
C VAL A 569 0.22 22.62 -8.47
N VAL A 570 1.06 23.30 -9.23
CA VAL A 570 2.27 23.94 -8.72
C VAL A 570 2.11 25.46 -8.85
N THR A 571 1.97 26.14 -7.71
CA THR A 571 1.72 27.59 -7.68
C THR A 571 2.96 28.40 -8.02
N ASN A 572 4.07 28.10 -7.37
CA ASN A 572 5.37 28.74 -7.58
C ASN A 572 6.49 27.98 -6.85
N VAL A 573 7.74 28.22 -7.21
CA VAL A 573 8.93 27.68 -6.57
C VAL A 573 9.91 28.83 -6.29
N GLY A 574 10.06 29.24 -5.05
CA GLY A 574 10.91 30.33 -4.64
C GLY A 574 11.85 29.95 -3.48
N GLU A 575 12.79 30.84 -3.17
CA GLU A 575 13.79 30.65 -2.10
C GLU A 575 13.17 30.57 -0.70
N GLY A 576 11.97 31.10 -0.53
CA GLY A 576 11.28 31.21 0.74
C GLY A 576 10.83 29.91 1.41
N ASP A 577 11.20 28.72 0.93
CA ASP A 577 10.71 27.42 1.42
C ASP A 577 11.82 26.57 2.06
N HIS A 578 12.37 27.03 3.20
CA HIS A 578 13.30 26.28 4.08
C HIS A 578 14.51 25.68 3.35
N LEU A 579 15.18 26.43 2.47
CA LEU A 579 16.46 26.01 1.89
C LEU A 579 17.51 25.79 3.00
N GLY A 580 18.42 24.84 2.78
CA GLY A 580 19.45 24.43 3.75
C GLY A 580 19.08 23.23 4.61
N LEU A 581 17.82 22.80 4.62
CA LEU A 581 17.39 21.64 5.40
C LEU A 581 17.20 20.38 4.55
N ASN A 582 17.60 19.20 5.11
CA ASN A 582 17.47 17.88 4.50
C ASN A 582 18.11 17.77 3.11
N GLU A 583 19.31 18.34 2.94
CA GLU A 583 20.07 18.34 1.68
C GLU A 583 19.37 19.08 0.52
N ILE A 584 18.46 19.99 0.82
CA ILE A 584 17.81 20.84 -0.18
C ILE A 584 18.40 22.25 -0.07
N HIS A 585 19.49 22.49 -0.77
CA HIS A 585 20.25 23.72 -0.69
C HIS A 585 19.94 24.74 -1.80
N THR A 586 19.34 24.27 -2.91
CA THR A 586 19.04 25.11 -4.07
C THR A 586 17.55 25.07 -4.45
N VAL A 587 17.11 26.06 -5.22
CA VAL A 587 15.74 26.16 -5.73
C VAL A 587 15.43 25.02 -6.70
N GLU A 588 16.41 24.56 -7.48
CA GLU A 588 16.29 23.41 -8.39
C GLU A 588 16.05 22.12 -7.60
N ALA A 589 16.78 21.91 -6.51
CA ALA A 589 16.56 20.77 -5.61
C ALA A 589 15.16 20.82 -4.98
N LEU A 590 14.71 22.02 -4.57
CA LEU A 590 13.37 22.25 -4.06
C LEU A 590 12.29 21.98 -5.14
N ALA A 591 12.53 22.43 -6.37
CA ALA A 591 11.65 22.16 -7.51
C ALA A 591 11.47 20.66 -7.74
N LYS A 592 12.54 19.86 -7.58
CA LYS A 592 12.47 18.41 -7.66
C LYS A 592 11.57 17.80 -6.57
N VAL A 593 11.59 18.32 -5.35
CA VAL A 593 10.68 17.87 -4.28
C VAL A 593 9.23 18.17 -4.63
N LYS A 594 8.95 19.39 -5.11
CA LYS A 594 7.60 19.81 -5.49
C LYS A 594 7.08 19.06 -6.71
N ARG A 595 7.98 18.68 -7.62
CA ARG A 595 7.63 17.91 -8.82
C ARG A 595 7.05 16.52 -8.51
N CYS A 596 7.27 15.95 -7.34
CA CYS A 596 6.74 14.62 -7.00
C CYS A 596 5.23 14.47 -7.25
N ILE A 597 4.42 15.53 -7.10
CA ILE A 597 2.99 15.47 -7.43
C ILE A 597 2.73 15.50 -8.96
N VAL A 598 3.63 16.10 -9.74
CA VAL A 598 3.56 16.15 -11.22
C VAL A 598 3.96 14.79 -11.80
N ASP A 599 4.98 14.16 -11.22
CA ASP A 599 5.50 12.84 -11.64
C ASP A 599 4.45 11.72 -11.54
N VAL A 600 3.39 11.91 -10.73
CA VAL A 600 2.32 10.93 -10.52
C VAL A 600 0.99 11.29 -11.20
N VAL A 601 0.99 12.29 -12.08
CA VAL A 601 -0.19 12.62 -12.90
C VAL A 601 -0.27 11.60 -14.04
N PRO A 602 -1.40 10.89 -14.19
CA PRO A 602 -1.58 9.91 -15.26
C PRO A 602 -1.81 10.56 -16.64
N PRO A 603 -1.73 9.80 -17.75
CA PRO A 603 -1.95 10.33 -19.09
C PRO A 603 -3.28 11.03 -19.31
N ASP A 604 -4.32 10.63 -18.61
CA ASP A 604 -5.66 11.23 -18.61
C ASP A 604 -5.84 12.37 -17.61
N GLY A 605 -4.83 12.62 -16.76
CA GLY A 605 -4.79 13.70 -15.78
C GLY A 605 -4.27 15.03 -16.35
N THR A 606 -4.09 16.02 -15.45
CA THR A 606 -3.64 17.36 -15.85
C THR A 606 -2.68 17.96 -14.81
N SER A 607 -1.55 18.47 -15.26
CA SER A 607 -0.66 19.31 -14.45
C SER A 607 -0.95 20.79 -14.71
N VAL A 608 -1.31 21.53 -13.68
CA VAL A 608 -1.59 22.96 -13.67
C VAL A 608 -0.35 23.69 -13.19
N LEU A 609 0.34 24.40 -14.09
CA LEU A 609 1.65 24.98 -13.85
C LEU A 609 1.66 26.49 -14.06
N ASN A 610 2.39 27.23 -13.22
CA ASN A 610 2.56 28.66 -13.36
C ASN A 610 3.55 28.98 -14.51
N ALA A 611 3.07 29.62 -15.56
CA ALA A 611 3.92 29.99 -16.68
C ALA A 611 4.89 31.14 -16.34
N ASN A 612 4.60 31.96 -15.33
CA ASN A 612 5.48 33.04 -14.86
C ASN A 612 6.70 32.51 -14.05
N ASP A 613 6.70 31.25 -13.69
CA ASP A 613 7.77 30.63 -12.91
C ASP A 613 8.54 29.62 -13.77
N PRO A 614 9.84 29.87 -14.07
CA PRO A 614 10.64 28.99 -14.90
C PRO A 614 10.81 27.59 -14.32
N HIS A 615 10.85 27.43 -12.99
CA HIS A 615 10.94 26.13 -12.33
C HIS A 615 9.63 25.33 -12.50
N CYS A 616 8.48 25.99 -12.46
CA CYS A 616 7.20 25.36 -12.76
C CYS A 616 7.13 24.93 -14.23
N VAL A 617 7.56 25.77 -15.16
CA VAL A 617 7.61 25.45 -16.59
C VAL A 617 8.52 24.26 -16.87
N ALA A 618 9.67 24.17 -16.19
CA ALA A 618 10.62 23.07 -16.32
C ALA A 618 10.06 21.70 -15.83
N MET A 619 8.95 21.68 -15.10
CA MET A 619 8.30 20.44 -14.66
C MET A 619 7.42 19.79 -15.76
N ALA A 620 7.01 20.55 -16.78
CA ALA A 620 6.09 20.05 -17.81
C ALA A 620 6.51 18.73 -18.49
N PRO A 621 7.80 18.53 -18.86
CA PRO A 621 8.24 17.28 -19.49
C PRO A 621 8.12 16.02 -18.60
N TYR A 622 7.95 16.19 -17.30
CA TYR A 622 7.83 15.08 -16.35
C TYR A 622 6.38 14.64 -16.11
N SER A 623 5.40 15.43 -16.57
CA SER A 623 3.99 15.04 -16.49
C SER A 623 3.64 14.09 -17.63
N ALA A 624 3.08 12.95 -17.31
CA ALA A 624 2.49 12.06 -18.31
C ALA A 624 1.13 12.59 -18.82
N GLY A 625 0.48 13.45 -18.03
CA GLY A 625 -0.80 14.06 -18.34
C GLY A 625 -0.71 15.34 -19.13
N LYS A 626 -1.87 15.94 -19.38
CA LYS A 626 -1.98 17.24 -20.08
C LYS A 626 -1.36 18.36 -19.25
N ILE A 627 -0.82 19.38 -19.93
CA ILE A 627 -0.36 20.59 -19.29
C ILE A 627 -1.42 21.68 -19.46
N ARG A 628 -1.75 22.35 -18.37
CA ARG A 628 -2.54 23.58 -18.38
C ARG A 628 -1.75 24.67 -17.68
N TYR A 629 -1.30 25.67 -18.45
CA TYR A 629 -0.59 26.79 -17.86
C TYR A 629 -1.54 27.87 -17.36
N PHE A 630 -1.17 28.55 -16.29
CA PHE A 630 -1.77 29.81 -15.89
C PHE A 630 -0.72 30.93 -15.84
N ALA A 631 -1.13 32.16 -16.24
CA ALA A 631 -0.29 33.35 -16.25
C ALA A 631 -1.10 34.62 -16.01
N LEU A 632 -0.46 35.70 -15.56
CA LEU A 632 -1.11 37.02 -15.45
C LEU A 632 -1.44 37.58 -16.83
N ASP A 633 -0.56 37.40 -17.80
CA ASP A 633 -0.70 37.92 -19.15
C ASP A 633 -0.81 36.80 -20.19
N GLY A 634 -1.81 36.90 -21.07
CA GLY A 634 -1.99 35.96 -22.18
C GLY A 634 -0.91 36.05 -23.26
N ASN A 635 -0.16 37.15 -23.31
CA ASN A 635 0.99 37.36 -24.21
C ASN A 635 2.30 36.80 -23.67
N HIS A 636 2.29 36.19 -22.47
CA HIS A 636 3.49 35.56 -21.94
C HIS A 636 4.04 34.50 -22.90
N PRO A 637 5.36 34.49 -23.21
CA PRO A 637 5.93 33.65 -24.28
C PRO A 637 5.59 32.15 -24.13
N VAL A 638 5.58 31.63 -22.88
CA VAL A 638 5.20 30.24 -22.59
C VAL A 638 3.75 29.99 -22.97
N ILE A 639 2.82 30.91 -22.65
CA ILE A 639 1.41 30.79 -22.99
C ILE A 639 1.21 30.81 -24.52
N VAL A 640 1.82 31.77 -25.19
CA VAL A 640 1.73 31.90 -26.67
C VAL A 640 2.24 30.65 -27.36
N ARG A 641 3.43 30.17 -26.98
CA ARG A 641 4.02 28.94 -27.52
C ARG A 641 3.15 27.70 -27.21
N HIS A 642 2.65 27.57 -26.00
CA HIS A 642 1.85 26.41 -25.61
C HIS A 642 0.51 26.36 -26.39
N ARG A 643 -0.13 27.51 -26.55
CA ARG A 643 -1.36 27.62 -27.30
C ARG A 643 -1.16 27.40 -28.81
N SER A 644 -0.02 27.80 -29.39
CA SER A 644 0.27 27.58 -30.82
C SER A 644 0.30 26.08 -31.20
N VAL A 645 0.49 25.19 -30.25
CA VAL A 645 0.42 23.71 -30.45
C VAL A 645 -0.87 23.10 -29.88
N GLY A 646 -1.92 23.90 -29.66
CA GLY A 646 -3.21 23.43 -29.17
C GLY A 646 -3.36 23.34 -27.68
N GLY A 647 -2.37 23.77 -26.89
CA GLY A 647 -2.34 23.64 -25.44
C GLY A 647 -3.38 24.51 -24.72
N GLN A 648 -3.65 24.13 -23.46
CA GLN A 648 -4.63 24.78 -22.58
C GLN A 648 -3.96 25.82 -21.68
N ALA A 649 -4.61 26.99 -21.55
CA ALA A 649 -4.09 28.10 -20.73
C ALA A 649 -5.21 28.90 -20.06
N ILE A 650 -4.89 29.50 -18.91
CA ILE A 650 -5.74 30.45 -18.20
C ILE A 650 -4.92 31.70 -17.89
N PHE A 651 -5.45 32.86 -18.28
CA PHE A 651 -4.79 34.15 -18.08
C PHE A 651 -5.80 35.27 -17.85
N VAL A 652 -5.32 36.48 -17.59
CA VAL A 652 -6.17 37.64 -17.40
C VAL A 652 -6.02 38.59 -18.58
N ARG A 653 -7.14 39.13 -19.06
CA ARG A 653 -7.21 40.21 -20.02
C ARG A 653 -8.34 41.15 -19.63
N ASN A 654 -8.09 42.47 -19.57
CA ASN A 654 -9.08 43.49 -19.22
C ASN A 654 -9.87 43.14 -17.94
N ASN A 655 -9.16 42.75 -16.89
CA ASN A 655 -9.73 42.34 -15.58
C ASN A 655 -10.71 41.14 -15.65
N THR A 656 -10.62 40.34 -16.71
CA THR A 656 -11.41 39.13 -16.92
C THR A 656 -10.51 37.92 -17.07
N ILE A 657 -10.86 36.82 -16.42
CA ILE A 657 -10.19 35.52 -16.57
C ILE A 657 -10.62 34.94 -17.91
N ILE A 658 -9.63 34.60 -18.74
CA ILE A 658 -9.79 33.98 -20.06
C ILE A 658 -9.37 32.50 -19.91
N VAL A 659 -10.20 31.59 -20.35
CA VAL A 659 -9.88 30.16 -20.56
C VAL A 659 -9.62 29.96 -22.05
N ALA A 660 -8.46 29.41 -22.37
CA ALA A 660 -8.04 29.22 -23.75
C ALA A 660 -7.58 27.80 -24.03
N GLU A 661 -7.86 27.32 -25.25
CA GLU A 661 -7.33 26.06 -25.80
C GLU A 661 -6.97 26.27 -27.28
N GLY A 662 -5.70 26.21 -27.61
CA GLY A 662 -5.20 26.60 -28.91
C GLY A 662 -5.58 28.04 -29.25
N ALA A 663 -6.24 28.23 -30.37
CA ALA A 663 -6.74 29.54 -30.81
C ALA A 663 -8.08 29.96 -30.17
N LYS A 664 -8.80 29.02 -29.55
CA LYS A 664 -10.09 29.30 -28.91
C LYS A 664 -9.88 29.99 -27.57
N GLU A 665 -10.71 31.01 -27.32
CA GLU A 665 -10.73 31.74 -26.06
C GLU A 665 -12.17 31.89 -25.57
N GLU A 666 -12.37 31.83 -24.27
CA GLU A 666 -13.64 32.09 -23.60
C GLU A 666 -13.41 33.11 -22.47
N GLU A 667 -14.17 34.20 -22.49
CA GLU A 667 -14.28 35.08 -21.34
C GLU A 667 -15.01 34.33 -20.24
N PHE A 668 -14.26 33.88 -19.20
CA PHE A 668 -14.79 32.96 -18.24
C PHE A 668 -15.44 33.66 -17.03
N LEU A 669 -14.73 34.60 -16.42
CA LEU A 669 -15.20 35.28 -15.19
C LEU A 669 -14.49 36.60 -14.97
N SER A 670 -15.24 37.68 -14.71
CA SER A 670 -14.67 38.98 -14.33
C SER A 670 -14.12 38.91 -12.89
N LEU A 671 -12.91 39.44 -12.66
CA LEU A 671 -12.30 39.54 -11.34
C LEU A 671 -13.10 40.40 -10.36
N ASN A 672 -13.91 41.34 -10.87
CA ASN A 672 -14.82 42.13 -10.03
C ASN A 672 -15.88 41.28 -9.32
N ARG A 673 -16.19 40.10 -9.83
CA ARG A 673 -17.14 39.15 -9.26
C ARG A 673 -16.49 38.15 -8.31
N VAL A 674 -15.16 38.15 -8.15
CA VAL A 674 -14.42 37.23 -7.28
C VAL A 674 -13.95 37.95 -6.03
N PRO A 675 -14.68 37.85 -4.91
CA PRO A 675 -14.38 38.58 -3.69
C PRO A 675 -12.94 38.36 -3.17
N LEU A 676 -12.38 37.15 -3.33
CA LEU A 676 -11.01 36.83 -2.97
C LEU A 676 -10.00 37.80 -3.57
N THR A 677 -10.20 38.22 -4.84
CA THR A 677 -9.25 39.05 -5.61
C THR A 677 -9.40 40.57 -5.35
N ARG A 678 -10.47 40.96 -4.69
CA ARG A 678 -10.85 42.38 -4.53
C ARG A 678 -10.81 43.15 -5.84
N GLY A 679 -11.55 42.67 -6.83
CA GLY A 679 -11.60 43.28 -8.17
C GLY A 679 -10.27 43.21 -8.91
N GLY A 680 -9.41 42.27 -8.65
CA GLY A 680 -8.08 42.11 -9.24
C GLY A 680 -6.96 42.89 -8.55
N THR A 681 -7.26 43.59 -7.45
CA THR A 681 -6.28 44.37 -6.66
C THR A 681 -5.23 43.46 -6.01
N VAL A 682 -5.65 42.33 -5.46
CA VAL A 682 -4.77 41.38 -4.76
C VAL A 682 -4.21 40.37 -5.76
N THR A 683 -3.06 40.69 -6.34
CA THR A 683 -2.47 39.98 -7.49
C THR A 683 -2.15 38.52 -7.20
N PHE A 684 -1.60 38.19 -6.03
CA PHE A 684 -1.33 36.80 -5.65
C PHE A 684 -2.63 35.99 -5.42
N HIS A 685 -3.73 36.60 -5.04
CA HIS A 685 -5.04 35.94 -5.02
C HIS A 685 -5.64 35.77 -6.44
N VAL A 686 -5.31 36.65 -7.37
CA VAL A 686 -5.63 36.42 -8.79
C VAL A 686 -4.90 35.19 -9.31
N GLU A 687 -3.63 34.99 -8.92
CA GLU A 687 -2.87 33.78 -9.26
C GLU A 687 -3.49 32.51 -8.66
N ASN A 688 -3.81 32.53 -7.36
CA ASN A 688 -4.46 31.40 -6.69
C ASN A 688 -5.83 31.08 -7.32
N THR A 689 -6.59 32.10 -7.70
CA THR A 689 -7.90 31.95 -8.35
C THR A 689 -7.78 31.22 -9.70
N ARG A 690 -6.84 31.63 -10.55
CA ARG A 690 -6.60 30.98 -11.85
C ARG A 690 -6.15 29.53 -11.69
N ALA A 691 -5.23 29.28 -10.75
CA ALA A 691 -4.77 27.93 -10.45
C ALA A 691 -5.93 27.03 -9.98
N ALA A 692 -6.82 27.55 -9.11
CA ALA A 692 -7.99 26.80 -8.63
C ALA A 692 -9.03 26.55 -9.74
N ILE A 693 -9.32 27.56 -10.58
CA ILE A 693 -10.21 27.40 -11.74
C ILE A 693 -9.63 26.39 -12.74
N ALA A 694 -8.32 26.49 -13.03
CA ALA A 694 -7.61 25.55 -13.90
C ALA A 694 -7.75 24.09 -13.40
N ALA A 695 -7.58 23.89 -12.11
CA ALA A 695 -7.73 22.57 -11.48
C ALA A 695 -9.18 22.08 -11.53
N ALA A 696 -10.15 22.93 -11.22
CA ALA A 696 -11.57 22.57 -11.25
C ALA A 696 -12.05 22.18 -12.66
N LEU A 697 -11.62 22.91 -13.69
CA LEU A 697 -11.88 22.56 -15.09
C LEU A 697 -11.22 21.22 -15.47
N ALA A 698 -10.02 20.93 -14.96
CA ALA A 698 -9.34 19.65 -15.17
C ALA A 698 -10.09 18.49 -14.49
N LEU A 699 -10.70 18.75 -13.33
CA LEU A 699 -11.57 17.80 -12.61
C LEU A 699 -12.98 17.71 -13.21
N LYS A 700 -13.20 18.31 -14.39
CA LYS A 700 -14.48 18.26 -15.11
C LYS A 700 -15.66 18.80 -14.27
N VAL A 701 -15.40 19.86 -13.49
CA VAL A 701 -16.49 20.58 -12.82
C VAL A 701 -17.19 21.48 -13.85
N PRO A 702 -18.53 21.52 -13.88
CA PRO A 702 -19.26 22.40 -14.81
C PRO A 702 -18.90 23.88 -14.65
N ALA A 703 -18.78 24.60 -15.76
CA ALA A 703 -18.31 25.99 -15.78
C ALA A 703 -19.18 26.95 -14.94
N ASP A 704 -20.50 26.75 -14.96
CA ASP A 704 -21.46 27.50 -14.16
C ASP A 704 -21.26 27.28 -12.65
N VAL A 705 -20.98 26.04 -12.23
CA VAL A 705 -20.64 25.72 -10.84
C VAL A 705 -19.35 26.41 -10.43
N ILE A 706 -18.32 26.37 -11.29
CA ILE A 706 -17.03 27.04 -11.02
C ILE A 706 -17.24 28.54 -10.83
N ARG A 707 -17.98 29.18 -11.73
CA ARG A 707 -18.29 30.62 -11.66
C ARG A 707 -19.02 30.97 -10.37
N ALA A 708 -20.12 30.28 -10.08
CA ALA A 708 -20.93 30.53 -8.87
C ALA A 708 -20.11 30.35 -7.58
N ARG A 709 -19.24 29.33 -7.55
CA ARG A 709 -18.38 29.08 -6.38
C ARG A 709 -17.23 30.07 -6.27
N ALA A 710 -16.67 30.53 -7.37
CA ALA A 710 -15.65 31.57 -7.36
C ALA A 710 -16.22 32.92 -6.85
N GLU A 711 -17.47 33.24 -7.19
CA GLU A 711 -18.16 34.43 -6.73
C GLU A 711 -18.54 34.40 -5.25
N SER A 712 -18.61 33.22 -4.63
CA SER A 712 -18.92 33.04 -3.21
C SER A 712 -17.69 32.83 -2.32
N PHE A 713 -16.48 32.77 -2.88
CA PHE A 713 -15.26 32.51 -2.12
C PHE A 713 -14.54 33.82 -1.75
N ALA A 714 -14.57 34.16 -0.47
CA ALA A 714 -13.94 35.37 0.08
C ALA A 714 -12.72 35.03 0.95
N ALA A 715 -11.79 35.96 1.09
CA ALA A 715 -10.67 35.88 2.04
C ALA A 715 -11.16 36.29 3.45
N ASP A 716 -12.08 35.54 4.04
CA ASP A 716 -12.53 35.73 5.40
C ASP A 716 -11.86 34.72 6.37
N MET A 717 -11.98 34.97 7.69
CA MET A 717 -11.35 34.12 8.71
C MET A 717 -11.94 32.71 8.78
N ASP A 718 -13.14 32.49 8.26
CA ASP A 718 -13.77 31.17 8.23
C ASP A 718 -13.29 30.32 7.03
N LYS A 719 -13.20 30.95 5.84
CA LYS A 719 -12.85 30.25 4.61
C LYS A 719 -11.35 30.14 4.41
N VAL A 720 -10.58 31.19 4.72
CA VAL A 720 -9.12 31.22 4.47
C VAL A 720 -8.42 31.97 5.60
N PRO A 721 -8.37 31.42 6.82
CA PRO A 721 -7.80 32.09 7.99
C PRO A 721 -6.34 32.50 7.77
N ALA A 722 -6.00 33.71 8.19
CA ALA A 722 -4.66 34.29 8.08
C ALA A 722 -4.09 34.27 6.65
N ARG A 723 -4.92 34.50 5.63
CA ARG A 723 -4.49 34.65 4.21
C ARG A 723 -5.07 35.96 3.65
N PHE A 724 -4.40 37.07 3.97
CA PHE A 724 -4.80 38.42 3.60
C PHE A 724 -6.24 38.77 4.07
N ASN A 725 -6.56 38.43 5.33
CA ASN A 725 -7.83 38.81 5.91
C ASN A 725 -7.79 40.27 6.35
N ILE A 726 -8.75 41.05 5.92
CA ILE A 726 -8.85 42.49 6.25
C ILE A 726 -9.93 42.70 7.27
N LEU A 727 -9.58 43.40 8.31
CA LEU A 727 -10.45 43.80 9.44
C LEU A 727 -10.39 45.32 9.59
N GLU A 728 -11.51 45.94 9.84
CA GLU A 728 -11.58 47.36 10.19
C GLU A 728 -11.75 47.48 11.72
N ILE A 729 -10.73 48.02 12.38
CA ILE A 729 -10.70 48.14 13.86
C ILE A 729 -10.38 49.58 14.24
N HIS A 730 -11.31 50.25 14.87
CA HIS A 730 -11.17 51.65 15.32
C HIS A 730 -10.68 52.62 14.24
N GLY A 731 -11.11 52.41 12.99
CA GLY A 731 -10.74 53.30 11.87
C GLY A 731 -9.37 52.91 11.24
N ALA A 732 -8.73 51.85 11.71
CA ALA A 732 -7.52 51.32 11.09
C ALA A 732 -7.83 50.03 10.30
N THR A 733 -7.26 49.92 9.12
CA THR A 733 -7.30 48.70 8.33
C THR A 733 -6.22 47.73 8.83
N VAL A 734 -6.64 46.60 9.39
CA VAL A 734 -5.74 45.53 9.86
C VAL A 734 -5.74 44.38 8.87
N ILE A 735 -4.57 44.05 8.38
CA ILE A 735 -4.36 42.91 7.45
C ILE A 735 -3.69 41.77 8.22
N VAL A 736 -4.34 40.60 8.27
CA VAL A 736 -3.80 39.39 8.89
C VAL A 736 -3.36 38.42 7.79
N ASP A 737 -2.07 38.16 7.71
CA ASP A 737 -1.48 37.24 6.72
C ASP A 737 -0.43 36.33 7.37
N TYR A 738 -0.33 35.10 6.88
CA TYR A 738 0.65 34.10 7.35
C TYR A 738 2.01 34.25 6.64
N GLY A 739 2.18 35.25 5.79
CA GLY A 739 3.40 35.47 5.02
C GLY A 739 4.64 35.56 5.94
N HIS A 740 5.55 34.61 5.83
CA HIS A 740 6.71 34.45 6.72
C HIS A 740 8.02 34.25 5.93
N ASN A 741 8.07 34.72 4.70
CA ASN A 741 9.25 34.61 3.83
C ASN A 741 9.35 35.84 2.91
N ALA A 742 10.56 36.06 2.35
CA ALA A 742 10.85 37.21 1.52
C ALA A 742 9.95 37.30 0.27
N ASP A 743 9.65 36.15 -0.38
CA ASP A 743 8.78 36.11 -1.56
C ASP A 743 7.37 36.55 -1.25
N ALA A 744 6.83 36.15 -0.08
CA ALA A 744 5.51 36.57 0.39
C ALA A 744 5.49 38.08 0.68
N LEU A 745 6.51 38.62 1.35
CA LEU A 745 6.62 40.07 1.60
C LEU A 745 6.72 40.85 0.30
N THR A 746 7.53 40.38 -0.66
CA THR A 746 7.69 41.02 -1.97
C THR A 746 6.38 41.06 -2.76
N ALA A 747 5.53 40.03 -2.62
CA ALA A 747 4.21 40.00 -3.24
C ALA A 747 3.17 40.86 -2.48
N LEU A 748 3.28 40.95 -1.15
CA LEU A 748 2.34 41.67 -0.29
C LEU A 748 2.49 43.19 -0.36
N ILE A 749 3.73 43.69 -0.32
CA ILE A 749 4.03 45.12 -0.24
C ILE A 749 3.37 45.92 -1.36
N PRO A 750 3.49 45.56 -2.66
CA PRO A 750 2.83 46.30 -3.76
C PRO A 750 1.30 46.25 -3.73
N VAL A 751 0.73 45.23 -3.06
CA VAL A 751 -0.73 45.17 -2.87
C VAL A 751 -1.15 46.15 -1.79
N MET A 752 -0.36 46.29 -0.72
CA MET A 752 -0.63 47.24 0.37
C MET A 752 -0.56 48.68 -0.10
N ASP A 753 0.31 48.97 -1.08
CA ASP A 753 0.41 50.35 -1.70
C ASP A 753 -0.91 50.84 -2.32
N LYS A 754 -1.79 49.88 -2.66
CA LYS A 754 -3.12 50.20 -3.25
C LYS A 754 -4.19 50.54 -2.20
N PHE A 755 -3.89 50.41 -0.91
CA PHE A 755 -4.80 50.77 0.17
C PHE A 755 -4.47 52.18 0.69
N PRO A 756 -5.47 53.04 0.92
CA PRO A 756 -5.22 54.35 1.50
C PRO A 756 -4.61 54.23 2.91
N HIS A 757 -3.53 54.95 3.16
CA HIS A 757 -2.84 54.90 4.47
C HIS A 757 -2.11 56.21 4.72
N GLN A 758 -2.03 56.58 6.02
CA GLN A 758 -1.18 57.65 6.51
C GLN A 758 0.10 57.12 7.14
N ARG A 759 0.01 55.91 7.75
CA ARG A 759 1.11 55.22 8.40
C ARG A 759 0.94 53.74 8.27
N ARG A 760 2.07 53.03 8.01
CA ARG A 760 2.11 51.55 7.98
C ARG A 760 2.86 51.02 9.17
N THR A 761 2.21 50.15 9.95
CA THR A 761 2.85 49.37 11.01
C THR A 761 2.82 47.88 10.67
N CYS A 762 3.92 47.21 10.79
CA CYS A 762 4.02 45.76 10.63
C CYS A 762 4.39 45.08 11.93
N VAL A 763 3.67 44.03 12.32
CA VAL A 763 4.04 43.12 13.40
C VAL A 763 4.49 41.82 12.71
N TYR A 764 5.73 41.42 12.88
CA TYR A 764 6.34 40.36 12.05
C TYR A 764 7.25 39.42 12.82
N SER A 765 7.23 38.15 12.42
CA SER A 765 8.15 37.12 12.86
C SER A 765 8.38 36.10 11.76
N THR A 766 9.37 35.24 11.92
CA THR A 766 9.61 34.08 11.05
C THR A 766 10.07 32.87 11.83
N ALA A 767 10.01 31.67 11.24
CA ALA A 767 10.52 30.46 11.87
C ALA A 767 12.05 30.46 11.98
N GLY A 768 12.60 30.04 13.14
CA GLY A 768 14.04 30.05 13.41
C GLY A 768 14.89 29.12 12.56
N ASP A 769 14.29 28.18 11.84
CA ASP A 769 14.96 27.25 10.91
C ASP A 769 15.22 27.85 9.51
N ARG A 770 15.08 29.17 9.33
CA ARG A 770 15.46 29.88 8.11
C ARG A 770 16.95 30.21 8.11
N ARG A 771 17.54 30.37 6.91
CA ARG A 771 18.92 30.83 6.75
C ARG A 771 19.05 32.30 7.24
N ASP A 772 20.22 32.67 7.73
CA ASP A 772 20.48 34.03 8.21
C ASP A 772 20.27 35.07 7.12
N CYS A 773 20.74 34.78 5.88
CA CYS A 773 20.56 35.66 4.71
C CYS A 773 19.07 35.88 4.39
N ASP A 774 18.22 34.89 4.58
CA ASP A 774 16.76 35.01 4.34
C ASP A 774 16.11 35.93 5.37
N MET A 775 16.54 35.86 6.64
CA MET A 775 16.04 36.74 7.72
C MET A 775 16.50 38.19 7.54
N ILE A 776 17.79 38.39 7.19
CA ILE A 776 18.34 39.71 6.89
C ILE A 776 17.57 40.35 5.73
N ARG A 777 17.36 39.61 4.61
CA ARG A 777 16.58 40.09 3.47
C ARG A 777 15.13 40.45 3.83
N GLN A 778 14.51 39.67 4.69
CA GLN A 778 13.16 40.02 5.20
C GLN A 778 13.21 41.33 6.01
N GLY A 779 14.24 41.55 6.84
CA GLY A 779 14.48 42.78 7.54
C GLY A 779 14.58 43.98 6.59
N GLU A 780 15.38 43.87 5.50
CA GLU A 780 15.50 44.91 4.48
C GLU A 780 14.15 45.27 3.85
N LEU A 781 13.35 44.26 3.49
CA LEU A 781 12.02 44.47 2.90
C LEU A 781 11.06 45.16 3.88
N LEU A 782 11.11 44.78 5.15
CA LEU A 782 10.29 45.40 6.18
C LEU A 782 10.69 46.87 6.45
N GLY A 783 11.99 47.15 6.61
CA GLY A 783 12.52 48.48 6.85
C GLY A 783 12.24 49.46 5.69
N ASN A 784 12.24 48.97 4.46
CA ASN A 784 11.95 49.80 3.29
C ASN A 784 10.45 50.07 3.04
N ALA A 785 9.55 49.23 3.59
CA ALA A 785 8.13 49.28 3.27
C ALA A 785 7.22 49.80 4.38
N PHE A 786 7.70 49.85 5.63
CA PHE A 786 6.88 50.16 6.79
C PHE A 786 7.49 51.32 7.61
N ASP A 787 6.64 52.24 8.09
CA ASP A 787 7.03 53.33 8.98
C ASP A 787 7.36 52.81 10.38
N GLN A 788 6.80 51.67 10.78
CA GLN A 788 7.06 51.04 12.06
C GLN A 788 7.03 49.53 11.90
N VAL A 789 8.07 48.86 12.43
CA VAL A 789 8.16 47.42 12.47
C VAL A 789 8.27 46.95 13.92
N VAL A 790 7.38 46.08 14.33
CA VAL A 790 7.41 45.39 15.61
C VAL A 790 7.81 43.95 15.38
N LEU A 791 9.00 43.58 15.83
CA LEU A 791 9.53 42.21 15.71
C LEU A 791 9.26 41.44 16.99
N TYR A 792 8.85 40.19 16.87
CA TYR A 792 8.69 39.26 17.98
C TYR A 792 9.27 37.90 17.63
N GLU A 793 9.58 37.10 18.64
CA GLU A 793 9.99 35.71 18.50
C GLU A 793 8.88 34.80 19.03
N ASP A 794 8.67 33.69 18.33
CA ASP A 794 7.76 32.65 18.79
C ASP A 794 8.40 31.86 19.94
N HIS A 795 7.61 31.24 20.80
CA HIS A 795 8.09 30.40 21.90
C HIS A 795 8.96 29.21 21.41
N TYR A 796 8.79 28.80 20.18
CA TYR A 796 9.55 27.71 19.59
C TYR A 796 10.60 28.22 18.59
N LEU A 797 11.81 28.49 19.10
CA LEU A 797 12.92 29.07 18.33
C LEU A 797 13.61 28.12 17.33
N ARG A 798 13.21 26.85 17.26
CA ARG A 798 13.76 25.85 16.34
C ARG A 798 15.28 25.76 16.36
N GLY A 799 15.89 25.79 17.53
CA GLY A 799 17.34 25.63 17.76
C GLY A 799 18.14 26.93 17.78
N ARG A 800 17.52 28.11 17.59
CA ARG A 800 18.18 29.40 17.75
C ARG A 800 18.15 29.90 19.19
N ALA A 801 19.12 30.74 19.54
CA ALA A 801 19.14 31.42 20.82
C ALA A 801 18.07 32.55 20.87
N GLU A 802 17.58 32.84 22.06
CA GLU A 802 16.66 33.97 22.30
C GLU A 802 17.28 35.31 21.85
N GLY A 803 16.51 36.09 21.11
CA GLY A 803 16.94 37.39 20.55
C GLY A 803 17.76 37.26 19.25
N GLU A 804 18.09 36.06 18.83
CA GLU A 804 18.92 35.85 17.62
C GLU A 804 18.15 36.20 16.34
N ILE A 805 16.90 35.76 16.23
CA ILE A 805 16.03 36.07 15.09
C ILE A 805 15.83 37.58 14.96
N ILE A 806 15.54 38.26 16.06
CA ILE A 806 15.37 39.71 16.06
C ILE A 806 16.66 40.42 15.65
N ARG A 807 17.83 39.96 16.10
CA ARG A 807 19.12 40.54 15.67
C ARG A 807 19.35 40.43 14.17
N LEU A 808 19.03 39.29 13.58
CA LEU A 808 19.16 39.06 12.14
C LEU A 808 18.22 39.98 11.34
N PHE A 809 16.99 40.13 11.77
CA PHE A 809 16.08 41.10 11.13
C PHE A 809 16.61 42.54 11.24
N ARG A 810 17.10 42.96 12.42
CA ARG A 810 17.67 44.32 12.60
C ARG A 810 18.91 44.56 11.77
N GLY A 811 19.66 43.50 11.42
CA GLY A 811 20.80 43.60 10.53
C GLY A 811 20.44 43.96 9.09
N GLY A 812 19.16 43.77 8.70
CA GLY A 812 18.63 44.12 7.39
C GLY A 812 17.87 45.47 7.35
N VAL A 813 17.43 46.01 8.52
CA VAL A 813 16.62 47.24 8.61
C VAL A 813 17.45 48.51 8.38
#